data_e322fb85e62ca3871a629b7206558c93
#
_entry.id   e322fb85e62ca3871a629b7206558c93
#
_cell.length_a   1.000
_cell.length_b   1.000
_cell.length_c   1.000
_cell.angle_alpha   90.00
_cell.angle_beta   90.00
_cell.angle_gamma   90.00
#
_symmetry.space_group_name_H-M   'P 1'
#
loop_
_entity.id
_entity.type
_entity.pdbx_description
1 polymer ?
#
loop_
_entity_poly.entity_id
_entity_poly.type
_entity_poly.pdbx_seq_one_letter_code
_entity_poly.pdbx_strand_id
1 'polypeptide(L)'
;MREKFNVVSSLFRKGWERILAFLPKKKPHSEKYYKRIAFLNKYSLIFHFILACFLIFVIEVISRRDLVSAVTFLSNHTLAFLYNALIIFASLTLVYLTKYRAQLRILISGIWIFLGTVNGLILSNRVTPFSYTDIKMISDLFQMQNTTYFSAAEATIVVVAVVSFFLLLGLFFAKGPRYQGPRHHVLAPLCILALVFIGIPVTTHAAQNSNILASYFSNIAQGYSDYGFVYGFSTSVVGRGMDKPEDYSEETIEAIQTLVDSAGSATTVPPDAQPNIVCVLLESFADPSDVNFLNMSKDPIPNFHNLEANYSSGYLTVPVVGAGTANTEFEVLTGMSMQYFGTGEYPYKTILKQTDCESIASALSKIGYGTHVVHNNTATFYSRNNAFSMMGFDSFTSKELMNINSFTPTGSWPTDDVLVEETVKAMNATEGKSDFVYTITVEGHGDYPSNKILENPTIAVTGGADEASNNQWEYYVNMLHEVDDFIGDLISALDRRGEDTIVVFFGDHLPTMGLVDSDMKSGSIFKTKYITWNNMGLPKQDADLAAYQLLAETTNQLGIHEGTVLRYHQTQAGSETYLSGLNNLQYDLLYGKRYAYHGQDPYPASELTMDVEDVVISSVSKNTYNNTLTVYGSNFTKNTKIFVNGSKVATNYLTPSFISTSLENVEDGDLITVNILGSKSIILREGVGEIVYTDPDVIHETETTETETPSSETTAPETPSSETTDAQAAATSPEASAGKTTGVSSESGSAQPNTTADDTPQAAE
;
A
#
# COMPACT_ATOMS: atom_id res chain seq x y z
N MET A 1 -0.75 20.95 29.54
CA MET A 1 -1.49 21.17 28.29
C MET A 1 -2.64 22.21 28.42
N ARG A 2 -3.53 22.15 29.40
CA ARG A 2 -4.64 23.14 29.60
C ARG A 2 -4.18 24.59 29.78
N GLU A 3 -3.10 24.86 30.53
CA GLU A 3 -2.61 26.24 30.74
C GLU A 3 -2.01 26.84 29.45
N LYS A 4 -1.22 26.09 28.69
CA LYS A 4 -0.70 26.54 27.38
C LYS A 4 -1.82 26.82 26.40
N PHE A 5 -2.87 26.01 26.38
CA PHE A 5 -4.06 26.23 25.55
C PHE A 5 -4.81 27.53 25.95
N ASN A 6 -4.94 27.80 27.22
CA ASN A 6 -5.59 29.03 27.74
C ASN A 6 -4.78 30.29 27.41
N VAL A 7 -3.45 30.25 27.46
CA VAL A 7 -2.58 31.37 27.08
C VAL A 7 -2.67 31.66 25.59
N VAL A 8 -2.59 30.63 24.73
CA VAL A 8 -2.71 30.76 23.28
C VAL A 8 -4.10 31.29 22.89
N SER A 9 -5.18 30.79 23.52
CA SER A 9 -6.54 31.26 23.26
C SER A 9 -6.75 32.71 23.70
N SER A 10 -6.12 33.15 24.81
CA SER A 10 -6.19 34.54 25.28
C SER A 10 -5.42 35.50 24.36
N LEU A 11 -4.24 35.08 23.84
CA LEU A 11 -3.45 35.85 22.89
C LEU A 11 -4.19 36.00 21.56
N PHE A 12 -4.78 34.90 21.08
CA PHE A 12 -5.61 34.89 19.87
C PHE A 12 -6.83 35.82 20.01
N ARG A 13 -7.51 35.77 21.15
CA ARG A 13 -8.65 36.64 21.47
C ARG A 13 -8.26 38.12 21.52
N LYS A 14 -7.15 38.47 22.17
CA LYS A 14 -6.63 39.86 22.22
C LYS A 14 -6.20 40.35 20.83
N GLY A 15 -5.52 39.53 20.03
CA GLY A 15 -5.15 39.83 18.63
C GLY A 15 -6.39 40.08 17.78
N TRP A 16 -7.39 39.22 17.90
CA TRP A 16 -8.67 39.29 17.21
C TRP A 16 -9.46 40.57 17.58
N GLU A 17 -9.54 40.91 18.87
CA GLU A 17 -10.17 42.15 19.35
C GLU A 17 -9.47 43.39 18.79
N ARG A 18 -8.14 43.42 18.68
CA ARG A 18 -7.38 44.50 18.00
C ARG A 18 -7.73 44.62 16.52
N ILE A 19 -7.75 43.52 15.78
CA ILE A 19 -8.15 43.51 14.36
C ILE A 19 -9.58 44.05 14.21
N LEU A 20 -10.51 43.61 15.06
CA LEU A 20 -11.90 44.09 15.06
C LEU A 20 -12.03 45.57 15.37
N ALA A 21 -11.14 46.13 16.17
CA ALA A 21 -11.14 47.57 16.54
C ALA A 21 -10.69 48.47 15.35
N PHE A 22 -9.84 47.98 14.44
CA PHE A 22 -9.44 48.70 13.25
C PHE A 22 -10.52 48.77 12.15
N LEU A 23 -11.56 47.93 12.23
CA LEU A 23 -12.62 47.92 11.23
C LEU A 23 -13.62 49.05 11.47
N PRO A 24 -14.10 49.72 10.41
CA PRO A 24 -15.03 50.83 10.54
C PRO A 24 -16.34 50.42 11.22
N LYS A 25 -16.88 51.31 12.05
CA LYS A 25 -18.18 51.12 12.67
C LYS A 25 -19.28 50.99 11.63
N LYS A 26 -20.23 50.06 11.81
CA LYS A 26 -21.38 49.86 10.90
C LYS A 26 -22.17 51.18 10.75
N LYS A 27 -22.22 51.69 9.51
CA LYS A 27 -23.19 52.75 9.14
C LYS A 27 -24.55 52.12 8.84
N PRO A 28 -25.69 52.77 9.17
CA PRO A 28 -26.99 52.30 8.74
C PRO A 28 -27.06 52.23 7.22
N HIS A 29 -27.57 51.13 6.70
CA HIS A 29 -27.73 50.92 5.27
C HIS A 29 -28.95 51.69 4.75
N SER A 30 -28.98 52.01 3.43
CA SER A 30 -30.06 52.68 2.77
C SER A 30 -31.35 51.86 2.73
N GLU A 31 -32.51 52.49 2.67
CA GLU A 31 -33.81 51.83 2.48
C GLU A 31 -33.83 50.86 1.28
N LYS A 32 -33.16 51.26 0.20
CA LYS A 32 -32.98 50.44 -0.98
C LYS A 32 -32.23 49.12 -0.71
N TYR A 33 -31.26 49.14 0.21
CA TYR A 33 -30.56 47.94 0.69
C TYR A 33 -31.52 47.01 1.41
N TYR A 34 -32.31 47.50 2.35
CA TYR A 34 -33.27 46.68 3.08
C TYR A 34 -34.36 46.09 2.19
N LYS A 35 -34.87 46.81 1.20
CA LYS A 35 -35.79 46.31 0.17
C LYS A 35 -35.18 45.17 -0.66
N ARG A 36 -33.88 45.27 -1.06
CA ARG A 36 -33.16 44.19 -1.76
C ARG A 36 -33.00 42.97 -0.89
N ILE A 37 -32.62 43.14 0.38
CA ILE A 37 -32.49 42.01 1.32
C ILE A 37 -33.84 41.31 1.57
N ALA A 38 -34.92 42.07 1.70
CA ALA A 38 -36.27 41.50 1.84
C ALA A 38 -36.67 40.67 0.60
N PHE A 39 -36.38 41.17 -0.60
CA PHE A 39 -36.61 40.44 -1.86
C PHE A 39 -35.78 39.13 -1.93
N LEU A 40 -34.47 39.21 -1.65
CA LEU A 40 -33.59 38.05 -1.62
C LEU A 40 -34.03 37.02 -0.57
N ASN A 41 -34.52 37.46 0.58
CA ASN A 41 -35.04 36.55 1.60
C ASN A 41 -36.37 35.88 1.17
N LYS A 42 -37.25 36.60 0.50
CA LYS A 42 -38.54 36.08 0.00
C LYS A 42 -38.33 34.95 -1.02
N TYR A 43 -37.36 35.11 -1.92
CA TYR A 43 -37.05 34.12 -2.97
C TYR A 43 -35.79 33.29 -2.67
N SER A 44 -35.44 33.20 -1.41
CA SER A 44 -34.16 32.63 -0.95
C SER A 44 -33.94 31.18 -1.42
N LEU A 45 -34.96 30.34 -1.48
CA LEU A 45 -34.85 28.96 -1.99
C LEU A 45 -34.46 28.93 -3.48
N ILE A 46 -35.09 29.79 -4.30
CA ILE A 46 -34.77 29.90 -5.73
C ILE A 46 -33.31 30.33 -5.92
N PHE A 47 -32.89 31.38 -5.15
CA PHE A 47 -31.50 31.82 -5.20
C PHE A 47 -30.51 30.78 -4.72
N HIS A 48 -30.86 29.93 -3.73
CA HIS A 48 -30.01 28.83 -3.31
C HIS A 48 -29.89 27.76 -4.38
N PHE A 49 -30.97 27.46 -5.09
CA PHE A 49 -30.91 26.49 -6.20
C PHE A 49 -30.07 27.04 -7.37
N ILE A 50 -30.25 28.29 -7.75
CA ILE A 50 -29.42 28.93 -8.77
C ILE A 50 -27.93 28.95 -8.34
N LEU A 51 -27.66 29.26 -7.06
CA LEU A 51 -26.31 29.20 -6.50
C LEU A 51 -25.75 27.76 -6.55
N ALA A 52 -26.55 26.76 -6.24
CA ALA A 52 -26.14 25.36 -6.31
C ALA A 52 -25.77 24.95 -7.76
N CYS A 53 -26.60 25.33 -8.74
CA CYS A 53 -26.29 25.12 -10.17
C CYS A 53 -25.01 25.84 -10.61
N PHE A 54 -24.79 27.04 -10.10
CA PHE A 54 -23.55 27.78 -10.40
C PHE A 54 -22.33 27.10 -9.74
N LEU A 55 -22.45 26.68 -8.49
CA LEU A 55 -21.37 26.01 -7.77
C LEU A 55 -20.96 24.70 -8.43
N ILE A 56 -21.93 23.83 -8.79
CA ILE A 56 -21.61 22.58 -9.48
C ILE A 56 -20.93 22.84 -10.83
N PHE A 57 -21.38 23.82 -11.59
CA PHE A 57 -20.71 24.17 -12.85
C PHE A 57 -19.25 24.60 -12.63
N VAL A 58 -18.98 25.45 -11.63
CA VAL A 58 -17.62 25.88 -11.29
C VAL A 58 -16.78 24.69 -10.81
N ILE A 59 -17.34 23.80 -9.99
CA ILE A 59 -16.68 22.59 -9.50
C ILE A 59 -16.31 21.67 -10.67
N GLU A 60 -17.22 21.46 -11.62
CA GLU A 60 -16.95 20.61 -12.79
C GLU A 60 -15.86 21.22 -13.70
N VAL A 61 -15.86 22.55 -13.89
CA VAL A 61 -14.77 23.24 -14.63
C VAL A 61 -13.42 23.01 -13.97
N ILE A 62 -13.35 23.16 -12.65
CA ILE A 62 -12.12 22.95 -11.87
C ILE A 62 -11.70 21.47 -11.90
N SER A 63 -12.64 20.55 -11.65
CA SER A 63 -12.38 19.11 -11.58
C SER A 63 -11.92 18.54 -12.92
N ARG A 64 -12.56 18.95 -14.02
CA ARG A 64 -12.23 18.50 -15.38
C ARG A 64 -11.07 19.29 -15.99
N ARG A 65 -10.67 20.40 -15.35
CA ARG A 65 -9.62 21.32 -15.84
C ARG A 65 -9.86 21.84 -17.27
N ASP A 66 -11.08 21.66 -17.77
CA ASP A 66 -11.51 22.05 -19.10
C ASP A 66 -12.95 22.57 -19.10
N LEU A 67 -13.14 23.76 -19.68
CA LEU A 67 -14.44 24.39 -19.77
C LEU A 67 -15.37 23.64 -20.76
N VAL A 68 -14.81 23.14 -21.86
CA VAL A 68 -15.60 22.43 -22.89
C VAL A 68 -16.18 21.15 -22.33
N SER A 69 -15.36 20.36 -21.64
CA SER A 69 -15.77 19.12 -20.97
C SER A 69 -16.85 19.37 -19.90
N ALA A 70 -16.76 20.49 -19.14
CA ALA A 70 -17.80 20.84 -18.17
C ALA A 70 -19.12 21.23 -18.84
N VAL A 71 -19.09 21.93 -19.99
CA VAL A 71 -20.27 22.23 -20.79
C VAL A 71 -20.84 20.97 -21.43
N THR A 72 -20.01 20.08 -21.91
CA THR A 72 -20.42 18.77 -22.45
C THR A 72 -21.11 17.92 -21.38
N PHE A 73 -20.58 17.88 -20.17
CA PHE A 73 -21.25 17.21 -19.04
C PHE A 73 -22.62 17.82 -18.76
N LEU A 74 -22.72 19.15 -18.69
CA LEU A 74 -24.01 19.83 -18.50
C LEU A 74 -25.02 19.48 -19.61
N SER A 75 -24.59 19.38 -20.87
CA SER A 75 -25.50 19.12 -22.01
C SER A 75 -25.89 17.64 -22.13
N ASN A 76 -24.93 16.74 -21.97
CA ASN A 76 -25.13 15.31 -22.20
C ASN A 76 -25.70 14.60 -20.96
N HIS A 77 -25.35 15.06 -19.76
CA HIS A 77 -25.74 14.47 -18.47
C HIS A 77 -26.53 15.46 -17.60
N THR A 78 -27.47 16.21 -18.22
CA THR A 78 -28.24 17.28 -17.55
C THR A 78 -28.92 16.82 -16.26
N LEU A 79 -29.48 15.59 -16.21
CA LEU A 79 -30.16 15.09 -15.02
C LEU A 79 -29.17 14.78 -13.90
N ALA A 80 -28.03 14.20 -14.20
CA ALA A 80 -26.93 14.00 -13.24
C ALA A 80 -26.42 15.36 -12.72
N PHE A 81 -26.22 16.37 -13.58
CA PHE A 81 -25.87 17.71 -13.19
C PHE A 81 -26.89 18.33 -12.21
N LEU A 82 -28.18 18.22 -12.50
CA LEU A 82 -29.24 18.73 -11.61
C LEU A 82 -29.30 17.97 -10.28
N TYR A 83 -28.98 16.68 -10.29
CA TYR A 83 -28.88 15.89 -9.06
C TYR A 83 -27.70 16.33 -8.19
N ASN A 84 -26.53 16.59 -8.77
CA ASN A 84 -25.38 17.18 -8.06
C ASN A 84 -25.76 18.56 -7.48
N ALA A 85 -26.48 19.39 -8.24
CA ALA A 85 -27.01 20.65 -7.75
C ALA A 85 -27.99 20.46 -6.57
N LEU A 86 -28.79 19.41 -6.56
CA LEU A 86 -29.69 19.07 -5.44
C LEU A 86 -28.92 18.73 -4.17
N ILE A 87 -27.80 18.00 -4.24
CA ILE A 87 -26.95 17.70 -3.09
C ILE A 87 -26.38 19.00 -2.49
N ILE A 88 -25.81 19.88 -3.32
CA ILE A 88 -25.30 21.18 -2.88
C ILE A 88 -26.45 22.02 -2.29
N PHE A 89 -27.59 22.06 -2.95
CA PHE A 89 -28.77 22.79 -2.48
C PHE A 89 -29.22 22.29 -1.09
N ALA A 90 -29.29 20.98 -0.89
CA ALA A 90 -29.63 20.40 0.41
C ALA A 90 -28.66 20.87 1.51
N SER A 91 -27.35 20.88 1.24
CA SER A 91 -26.35 21.39 2.18
C SER A 91 -26.54 22.90 2.46
N LEU A 92 -26.88 23.70 1.44
CA LEU A 92 -27.14 25.12 1.58
C LEU A 92 -28.40 25.43 2.41
N THR A 93 -29.37 24.49 2.52
CA THR A 93 -30.58 24.69 3.36
C THR A 93 -30.24 24.80 4.85
N LEU A 94 -29.08 24.28 5.30
CA LEU A 94 -28.60 24.41 6.68
C LEU A 94 -28.52 25.87 7.16
N VAL A 95 -28.41 26.84 6.25
CA VAL A 95 -28.37 28.26 6.59
C VAL A 95 -29.67 28.74 7.27
N TYR A 96 -30.79 28.06 7.04
CA TYR A 96 -32.10 28.43 7.64
C TYR A 96 -32.18 28.15 9.13
N LEU A 97 -31.31 27.29 9.68
CA LEU A 97 -31.21 26.97 11.11
C LEU A 97 -30.64 28.11 11.95
N THR A 98 -30.00 29.10 11.33
CA THR A 98 -29.23 30.12 12.02
C THR A 98 -29.50 31.53 11.55
N LYS A 99 -29.09 32.50 12.37
CA LYS A 99 -29.08 33.92 12.00
C LYS A 99 -27.90 34.31 11.11
N TYR A 100 -26.88 33.47 10.99
CA TYR A 100 -25.66 33.70 10.21
C TYR A 100 -25.78 33.17 8.76
N ARG A 101 -26.95 33.38 8.13
CA ARG A 101 -27.27 32.80 6.82
C ARG A 101 -26.26 33.13 5.72
N ALA A 102 -25.78 34.37 5.66
CA ALA A 102 -24.81 34.80 4.66
C ALA A 102 -23.43 34.16 4.91
N GLN A 103 -23.02 34.10 6.17
CA GLN A 103 -21.73 33.54 6.58
C GLN A 103 -21.68 32.04 6.30
N LEU A 104 -22.72 31.28 6.72
CA LEU A 104 -22.80 29.85 6.45
C LEU A 104 -22.90 29.53 4.95
N ARG A 105 -23.58 30.37 4.17
CA ARG A 105 -23.62 30.21 2.72
C ARG A 105 -22.24 30.28 2.10
N ILE A 106 -21.42 31.26 2.52
CA ILE A 106 -20.02 31.39 2.06
C ILE A 106 -19.19 30.18 2.52
N LEU A 107 -19.35 29.76 3.78
CA LEU A 107 -18.63 28.60 4.32
C LEU A 107 -18.95 27.31 3.52
N ILE A 108 -20.25 27.01 3.34
CA ILE A 108 -20.69 25.78 2.63
C ILE A 108 -20.23 25.83 1.17
N SER A 109 -20.39 26.99 0.49
CA SER A 109 -19.91 27.18 -0.88
C SER A 109 -18.38 27.01 -0.96
N GLY A 110 -17.65 27.57 0.01
CA GLY A 110 -16.19 27.45 0.07
C GLY A 110 -15.73 26.00 0.30
N ILE A 111 -16.42 25.22 1.13
CA ILE A 111 -16.13 23.79 1.34
C ILE A 111 -16.28 23.04 0.02
N TRP A 112 -17.38 23.19 -0.69
CA TRP A 112 -17.60 22.51 -1.97
C TRP A 112 -16.59 22.90 -3.05
N ILE A 113 -16.27 24.19 -3.18
CA ILE A 113 -15.22 24.66 -4.11
C ILE A 113 -13.86 24.09 -3.71
N PHE A 114 -13.54 24.04 -2.41
CA PHE A 114 -12.29 23.46 -1.91
C PHE A 114 -12.18 21.99 -2.27
N LEU A 115 -13.23 21.18 -2.02
CA LEU A 115 -13.26 19.77 -2.38
C LEU A 115 -13.09 19.56 -3.90
N GLY A 116 -13.77 20.37 -4.73
CA GLY A 116 -13.60 20.31 -6.18
C GLY A 116 -12.20 20.73 -6.63
N THR A 117 -11.56 21.69 -5.95
CA THR A 117 -10.18 22.09 -6.23
C THR A 117 -9.20 20.98 -5.88
N VAL A 118 -9.37 20.35 -4.72
CA VAL A 118 -8.56 19.19 -4.34
C VAL A 118 -8.69 18.07 -5.37
N ASN A 119 -9.92 17.78 -5.83
CA ASN A 119 -10.14 16.80 -6.89
C ASN A 119 -9.40 17.17 -8.19
N GLY A 120 -9.50 18.41 -8.65
CA GLY A 120 -8.80 18.86 -9.86
C GLY A 120 -7.27 18.78 -9.75
N LEU A 121 -6.71 19.04 -8.55
CA LEU A 121 -5.27 18.85 -8.27
C LEU A 121 -4.88 17.37 -8.25
N ILE A 122 -5.69 16.52 -7.64
CA ILE A 122 -5.44 15.07 -7.61
C ILE A 122 -5.47 14.49 -9.03
N LEU A 123 -6.46 14.86 -9.84
CA LEU A 123 -6.57 14.42 -11.22
C LEU A 123 -5.47 14.96 -12.16
N SER A 124 -4.60 15.86 -11.70
CA SER A 124 -3.36 16.20 -12.42
C SER A 124 -2.22 15.21 -12.19
N ASN A 125 -2.33 14.38 -11.17
CA ASN A 125 -1.27 13.47 -10.74
C ASN A 125 -1.70 11.99 -10.78
N ARG A 126 -3.00 11.71 -10.86
CA ARG A 126 -3.52 10.32 -11.00
C ARG A 126 -4.89 10.33 -11.70
N VAL A 127 -5.29 9.19 -12.26
CA VAL A 127 -6.59 9.05 -12.94
C VAL A 127 -7.75 8.94 -11.94
N THR A 128 -7.53 8.34 -10.77
CA THR A 128 -8.59 8.16 -9.77
C THR A 128 -8.94 9.48 -9.07
N PRO A 129 -10.22 9.88 -9.05
CA PRO A 129 -10.68 11.12 -8.43
C PRO A 129 -10.63 11.09 -6.90
N PHE A 130 -10.74 12.28 -6.29
CA PHE A 130 -10.75 12.46 -4.85
C PHE A 130 -11.98 11.82 -4.20
N SER A 131 -11.75 10.94 -3.23
CA SER A 131 -12.77 10.22 -2.47
C SER A 131 -12.65 10.46 -0.96
N TYR A 132 -13.62 9.97 -0.19
CA TYR A 132 -13.54 10.03 1.29
C TYR A 132 -12.35 9.23 1.84
N THR A 133 -11.94 8.17 1.18
CA THR A 133 -10.80 7.35 1.61
C THR A 133 -9.50 8.12 1.57
N ASP A 134 -9.33 9.03 0.60
CA ASP A 134 -8.16 9.93 0.55
C ASP A 134 -8.07 10.82 1.79
N ILE A 135 -9.20 11.21 2.39
CA ILE A 135 -9.21 11.98 3.65
C ILE A 135 -8.62 11.14 4.79
N LYS A 136 -8.90 9.84 4.83
CA LYS A 136 -8.30 8.92 5.80
C LYS A 136 -6.81 8.71 5.54
N MET A 137 -6.38 8.74 4.28
CA MET A 137 -4.99 8.57 3.86
C MET A 137 -4.13 9.83 4.05
N ILE A 138 -4.69 10.98 4.43
CA ILE A 138 -3.90 12.20 4.68
C ILE A 138 -2.74 11.95 5.66
N SER A 139 -2.91 11.07 6.66
CA SER A 139 -1.82 10.72 7.58
C SER A 139 -0.67 9.96 6.90
N ASP A 140 -0.95 9.27 5.81
CA ASP A 140 0.00 8.45 5.08
C ASP A 140 0.82 9.32 4.11
N LEU A 141 0.22 10.40 3.56
CA LEU A 141 0.94 11.40 2.77
C LEU A 141 2.13 12.01 3.55
N PHE A 142 1.99 12.19 4.86
CA PHE A 142 3.09 12.67 5.71
C PHE A 142 4.15 11.60 6.02
N GLN A 143 3.94 10.35 5.60
CA GLN A 143 4.87 9.23 5.77
C GLN A 143 5.61 8.91 4.46
N MET A 144 5.11 9.40 3.33
CA MET A 144 5.75 9.23 2.04
C MET A 144 7.09 9.98 2.06
N GLN A 145 8.17 9.30 1.70
CA GLN A 145 9.50 9.91 1.59
C GLN A 145 9.57 10.90 0.43
N ASN A 146 8.70 10.72 -0.55
CA ASN A 146 8.60 11.59 -1.72
C ASN A 146 7.47 12.59 -1.55
N THR A 147 7.80 13.86 -1.37
CA THR A 147 6.85 14.98 -1.24
C THR A 147 6.66 15.75 -2.56
N THR A 148 7.12 15.19 -3.67
CA THR A 148 7.17 15.89 -4.98
C THR A 148 5.82 16.05 -5.67
N TYR A 149 4.75 15.44 -5.15
CA TYR A 149 3.38 15.68 -5.64
C TYR A 149 2.95 17.15 -5.58
N PHE A 150 3.58 17.96 -4.74
CA PHE A 150 3.35 19.40 -4.65
C PHE A 150 4.69 20.12 -4.51
N SER A 151 4.95 21.07 -5.38
CA SER A 151 6.05 22.01 -5.15
C SER A 151 5.81 22.77 -3.84
N ALA A 152 6.88 23.15 -3.14
CA ALA A 152 6.78 23.96 -1.92
C ALA A 152 6.02 25.29 -2.16
N ALA A 153 6.07 25.82 -3.39
CA ALA A 153 5.33 26.99 -3.79
C ALA A 153 3.81 26.72 -3.86
N GLU A 154 3.38 25.62 -4.47
CA GLU A 154 1.96 25.25 -4.56
C GLU A 154 1.37 24.96 -3.19
N ALA A 155 2.07 24.17 -2.36
CA ALA A 155 1.66 23.91 -0.98
C ALA A 155 1.51 25.24 -0.20
N THR A 156 2.44 26.17 -0.34
CA THR A 156 2.38 27.49 0.31
C THR A 156 1.18 28.30 -0.19
N ILE A 157 0.89 28.33 -1.49
CA ILE A 157 -0.27 29.03 -2.08
C ILE A 157 -1.56 28.47 -1.50
N VAL A 158 -1.72 27.13 -1.45
CA VAL A 158 -2.90 26.48 -0.89
C VAL A 158 -3.08 26.83 0.59
N VAL A 159 -2.04 26.74 1.41
CA VAL A 159 -2.09 27.09 2.84
C VAL A 159 -2.46 28.56 3.03
N VAL A 160 -1.84 29.48 2.28
CA VAL A 160 -2.15 30.91 2.36
C VAL A 160 -3.59 31.18 1.94
N ALA A 161 -4.09 30.55 0.87
CA ALA A 161 -5.47 30.69 0.42
C ALA A 161 -6.47 30.22 1.47
N VAL A 162 -6.24 29.03 2.06
CA VAL A 162 -7.10 28.46 3.12
C VAL A 162 -7.09 29.34 4.36
N VAL A 163 -5.92 29.76 4.84
CA VAL A 163 -5.80 30.64 6.02
C VAL A 163 -6.48 31.97 5.75
N SER A 164 -6.27 32.58 4.58
CA SER A 164 -6.90 33.84 4.19
C SER A 164 -8.43 33.71 4.14
N PHE A 165 -8.93 32.62 3.55
CA PHE A 165 -10.36 32.32 3.52
C PHE A 165 -10.97 32.27 4.91
N PHE A 166 -10.39 31.53 5.86
CA PHE A 166 -10.91 31.42 7.22
C PHE A 166 -10.78 32.72 7.99
N LEU A 167 -9.72 33.51 7.78
CA LEU A 167 -9.59 34.83 8.39
C LEU A 167 -10.69 35.79 7.89
N LEU A 168 -10.90 35.86 6.58
CA LEU A 168 -11.95 36.68 5.98
C LEU A 168 -13.35 36.22 6.42
N LEU A 169 -13.57 34.92 6.46
CA LEU A 169 -14.82 34.35 6.96
C LEU A 169 -15.05 34.70 8.42
N GLY A 170 -14.02 34.61 9.28
CA GLY A 170 -14.08 35.01 10.68
C GLY A 170 -14.43 36.49 10.85
N LEU A 171 -13.80 37.36 10.05
CA LEU A 171 -14.15 38.78 10.02
C LEU A 171 -15.61 38.99 9.58
N PHE A 172 -16.07 38.21 8.60
CA PHE A 172 -17.45 38.29 8.12
C PHE A 172 -18.45 37.73 9.16
N PHE A 173 -18.09 36.71 9.95
CA PHE A 173 -18.91 36.28 11.08
C PHE A 173 -19.01 37.35 12.17
N ALA A 174 -17.93 38.08 12.42
CA ALA A 174 -17.91 39.14 13.43
C ALA A 174 -18.70 40.38 13.01
N LYS A 175 -18.56 40.85 11.77
CA LYS A 175 -19.08 42.13 11.26
C LYS A 175 -20.18 41.99 10.19
N GLY A 176 -20.39 40.81 9.63
CA GLY A 176 -21.34 40.57 8.52
C GLY A 176 -22.82 40.74 8.93
N PRO A 177 -23.72 40.77 7.93
CA PRO A 177 -25.15 40.91 8.18
C PRO A 177 -25.69 39.67 8.88
N ARG A 178 -26.65 39.94 9.84
CA ARG A 178 -27.40 38.86 10.54
C ARG A 178 -28.82 38.91 10.07
N TYR A 179 -29.41 37.74 9.86
CA TYR A 179 -30.82 37.61 9.52
C TYR A 179 -31.69 38.07 10.71
N GLN A 180 -32.60 39.00 10.49
CA GLN A 180 -33.48 39.58 11.53
C GLN A 180 -34.94 39.15 11.41
N GLY A 181 -35.30 38.40 10.35
CA GLY A 181 -36.67 37.94 10.13
C GLY A 181 -37.08 36.76 11.04
N PRO A 182 -38.33 36.29 10.93
CA PRO A 182 -38.84 35.19 11.70
C PRO A 182 -38.06 33.90 11.43
N ARG A 183 -37.79 33.15 12.49
CA ARG A 183 -37.13 31.84 12.41
C ARG A 183 -38.17 30.75 12.69
N HIS A 184 -38.27 29.80 11.81
CA HIS A 184 -39.11 28.64 11.98
C HIS A 184 -38.31 27.54 12.71
N HIS A 185 -38.23 27.65 14.06
CA HIS A 185 -37.40 26.79 14.90
C HIS A 185 -37.79 25.29 14.88
N VAL A 186 -39.04 24.99 14.50
CA VAL A 186 -39.52 23.59 14.35
C VAL A 186 -39.64 23.20 12.88
N LEU A 187 -40.30 24.01 12.07
CA LEU A 187 -40.59 23.67 10.68
C LEU A 187 -39.32 23.59 9.81
N ALA A 188 -38.35 24.54 9.97
CA ALA A 188 -37.15 24.52 9.16
C ALA A 188 -36.26 23.28 9.45
N PRO A 189 -35.96 22.91 10.71
CA PRO A 189 -35.26 21.64 10.99
C PRO A 189 -36.00 20.43 10.45
N LEU A 190 -37.33 20.36 10.62
CA LEU A 190 -38.14 19.23 10.14
C LEU A 190 -38.08 19.08 8.63
N CYS A 191 -38.22 20.18 7.86
CA CYS A 191 -38.10 20.17 6.41
C CYS A 191 -36.68 19.78 5.95
N ILE A 192 -35.64 20.24 6.64
CA ILE A 192 -34.25 19.90 6.31
C ILE A 192 -33.98 18.42 6.60
N LEU A 193 -34.42 17.90 7.73
CA LEU A 193 -34.33 16.49 8.08
C LEU A 193 -35.08 15.64 7.05
N ALA A 194 -36.32 16.04 6.69
CA ALA A 194 -37.08 15.33 5.65
C ALA A 194 -36.37 15.35 4.29
N LEU A 195 -35.77 16.49 3.90
CA LEU A 195 -35.02 16.58 2.65
C LEU A 195 -33.78 15.66 2.69
N VAL A 196 -33.01 15.69 3.75
CA VAL A 196 -31.74 14.95 3.84
C VAL A 196 -31.96 13.45 4.02
N PHE A 197 -32.88 13.04 4.92
CA PHE A 197 -33.05 11.63 5.28
C PHE A 197 -34.17 10.91 4.49
N ILE A 198 -35.02 11.61 3.78
CA ILE A 198 -36.07 11.02 2.95
C ILE A 198 -35.93 11.48 1.49
N GLY A 199 -35.88 12.80 1.26
CA GLY A 199 -35.85 13.37 -0.08
C GLY A 199 -34.63 12.97 -0.90
N ILE A 200 -33.42 13.11 -0.33
CA ILE A 200 -32.19 12.69 -1.03
C ILE A 200 -32.17 11.18 -1.27
N PRO A 201 -32.34 10.28 -0.26
CA PRO A 201 -32.35 8.84 -0.50
C PRO A 201 -33.40 8.40 -1.53
N VAL A 202 -34.65 8.87 -1.41
CA VAL A 202 -35.71 8.51 -2.36
C VAL A 202 -35.39 8.97 -3.79
N THR A 203 -34.88 10.20 -3.95
CA THR A 203 -34.49 10.71 -5.28
C THR A 203 -33.27 10.00 -5.84
N THR A 204 -32.31 9.60 -4.97
CA THR A 204 -31.14 8.78 -5.36
C THR A 204 -31.61 7.45 -5.91
N HIS A 205 -32.41 6.71 -5.13
CA HIS A 205 -32.91 5.40 -5.53
C HIS A 205 -33.76 5.47 -6.81
N ALA A 206 -34.62 6.48 -6.94
CA ALA A 206 -35.40 6.69 -8.17
C ALA A 206 -34.49 6.98 -9.38
N ALA A 207 -33.43 7.78 -9.21
CA ALA A 207 -32.48 8.10 -10.28
C ALA A 207 -31.62 6.88 -10.66
N GLN A 208 -31.25 6.05 -9.70
CA GLN A 208 -30.54 4.79 -9.93
C GLN A 208 -31.41 3.78 -10.67
N ASN A 209 -32.63 3.55 -10.23
CA ASN A 209 -33.60 2.65 -10.91
C ASN A 209 -33.97 3.11 -12.34
N SER A 210 -33.78 4.40 -12.62
CA SER A 210 -34.01 4.97 -13.95
C SER A 210 -32.74 5.09 -14.81
N ASN A 211 -31.62 4.49 -14.38
CA ASN A 211 -30.32 4.56 -15.02
C ASN A 211 -29.81 6.00 -15.28
N ILE A 212 -30.29 6.99 -14.50
CA ILE A 212 -29.80 8.37 -14.53
C ILE A 212 -28.50 8.49 -13.75
N LEU A 213 -28.37 7.70 -12.67
CA LEU A 213 -27.18 7.57 -11.82
C LEU A 213 -26.84 6.09 -11.69
N ALA A 214 -25.55 5.76 -11.65
CA ALA A 214 -25.12 4.43 -11.28
C ALA A 214 -25.11 4.28 -9.75
N SER A 215 -25.48 3.12 -9.25
CA SER A 215 -25.32 2.73 -7.84
C SER A 215 -23.88 2.32 -7.54
N TYR A 216 -23.18 1.82 -8.55
CA TYR A 216 -21.82 1.32 -8.51
C TYR A 216 -21.02 1.87 -9.71
N PHE A 217 -19.73 2.13 -9.51
CA PHE A 217 -18.81 2.58 -10.56
C PHE A 217 -17.78 1.47 -10.80
N SER A 218 -17.96 0.69 -11.87
CA SER A 218 -16.94 -0.28 -12.31
C SER A 218 -15.60 0.39 -12.61
N ASN A 219 -15.66 1.63 -13.07
CA ASN A 219 -14.54 2.54 -13.24
C ASN A 219 -14.85 3.83 -12.49
N ILE A 220 -14.10 4.11 -11.41
CA ILE A 220 -14.33 5.30 -10.58
C ILE A 220 -14.11 6.59 -11.37
N ALA A 221 -13.08 6.66 -12.21
CA ALA A 221 -12.78 7.83 -13.02
C ALA A 221 -13.90 8.12 -14.01
N GLN A 222 -14.38 7.09 -14.71
CA GLN A 222 -15.51 7.18 -15.62
C GLN A 222 -16.79 7.54 -14.87
N GLY A 223 -17.04 6.92 -13.70
CA GLY A 223 -18.21 7.23 -12.87
C GLY A 223 -18.26 8.70 -12.44
N TYR A 224 -17.15 9.29 -12.05
CA TYR A 224 -17.09 10.74 -11.75
C TYR A 224 -17.22 11.58 -13.00
N SER A 225 -16.73 11.12 -14.14
CA SER A 225 -16.92 11.78 -15.42
C SER A 225 -18.38 11.83 -15.84
N ASP A 226 -19.11 10.70 -15.74
CA ASP A 226 -20.49 10.57 -16.21
C ASP A 226 -21.52 11.16 -15.25
N TYR A 227 -21.27 11.01 -13.93
CA TYR A 227 -22.25 11.39 -12.90
C TYR A 227 -21.88 12.63 -12.10
N GLY A 228 -20.67 13.18 -12.28
CA GLY A 228 -20.17 14.40 -11.64
C GLY A 228 -19.50 14.20 -10.29
N PHE A 229 -18.57 15.12 -9.96
CA PHE A 229 -17.76 15.06 -8.75
C PHE A 229 -18.57 15.02 -7.45
N VAL A 230 -19.62 15.90 -7.35
CA VAL A 230 -20.38 16.02 -6.08
C VAL A 230 -21.12 14.74 -5.75
N TYR A 231 -21.68 14.08 -6.75
CA TYR A 231 -22.32 12.76 -6.57
C TYR A 231 -21.29 11.69 -6.22
N GLY A 232 -20.23 11.55 -7.02
CA GLY A 232 -19.16 10.56 -6.78
C GLY A 232 -18.53 10.70 -5.40
N PHE A 233 -18.17 11.93 -4.99
CA PHE A 233 -17.65 12.18 -3.66
C PHE A 233 -18.67 11.87 -2.55
N SER A 234 -19.95 12.24 -2.76
CA SER A 234 -21.00 11.97 -1.75
C SER A 234 -21.25 10.47 -1.58
N THR A 235 -21.21 9.68 -2.66
CA THR A 235 -21.32 8.21 -2.58
C THR A 235 -20.14 7.60 -1.83
N SER A 236 -18.93 8.09 -2.05
CA SER A 236 -17.76 7.61 -1.29
C SER A 236 -17.83 7.89 0.22
N VAL A 237 -18.62 8.90 0.64
CA VAL A 237 -18.86 9.20 2.06
C VAL A 237 -19.94 8.28 2.66
N VAL A 238 -20.98 7.94 1.90
CA VAL A 238 -22.18 7.23 2.37
C VAL A 238 -22.09 5.74 2.10
N GLY A 239 -21.74 5.33 0.87
CA GLY A 239 -21.58 3.94 0.44
C GLY A 239 -20.21 3.42 0.86
N ARG A 240 -20.12 2.74 1.98
CA ARG A 240 -18.90 2.12 2.51
C ARG A 240 -19.07 0.63 2.62
N GLY A 241 -17.97 -0.09 2.36
CA GLY A 241 -18.00 -1.53 2.36
C GLY A 241 -18.81 -2.07 1.18
N MET A 242 -19.45 -3.18 1.39
CA MET A 242 -20.31 -3.84 0.40
C MET A 242 -21.79 -3.70 0.78
N ASP A 243 -22.64 -3.52 -0.22
CA ASP A 243 -24.07 -3.67 -0.04
C ASP A 243 -24.43 -5.16 0.06
N LYS A 244 -25.39 -5.47 0.92
CA LYS A 244 -25.90 -6.85 1.04
C LYS A 244 -26.59 -7.26 -0.26
N PRO A 245 -26.18 -8.37 -0.93
CA PRO A 245 -26.89 -8.89 -2.09
C PRO A 245 -28.36 -9.21 -1.76
N GLU A 246 -29.25 -8.98 -2.72
CA GLU A 246 -30.71 -9.15 -2.50
C GLU A 246 -31.08 -10.60 -2.19
N ASP A 247 -30.37 -11.56 -2.79
CA ASP A 247 -30.57 -12.99 -2.65
C ASP A 247 -29.66 -13.63 -1.59
N TYR A 248 -28.90 -12.84 -0.80
CA TYR A 248 -28.04 -13.37 0.23
C TYR A 248 -28.81 -14.05 1.36
N SER A 249 -28.62 -15.35 1.47
CA SER A 249 -29.18 -16.22 2.51
C SER A 249 -28.25 -17.41 2.78
N GLU A 250 -28.52 -18.16 3.85
CA GLU A 250 -27.81 -19.41 4.15
C GLU A 250 -27.96 -20.42 3.02
N GLU A 251 -29.19 -20.58 2.51
CA GLU A 251 -29.50 -21.51 1.42
C GLU A 251 -28.75 -21.14 0.13
N THR A 252 -28.59 -19.84 -0.16
CA THR A 252 -27.83 -19.39 -1.33
C THR A 252 -26.35 -19.76 -1.21
N ILE A 253 -25.77 -19.55 -0.03
CA ILE A 253 -24.34 -19.89 0.21
C ILE A 253 -24.13 -21.41 0.19
N GLU A 254 -25.01 -22.19 0.82
CA GLU A 254 -24.95 -23.67 0.77
C GLU A 254 -25.10 -24.21 -0.66
N ALA A 255 -25.95 -23.58 -1.49
CA ALA A 255 -26.08 -23.94 -2.90
C ALA A 255 -24.79 -23.67 -3.67
N ILE A 256 -24.11 -22.52 -3.43
CA ILE A 256 -22.82 -22.19 -4.04
C ILE A 256 -21.77 -23.23 -3.62
N GLN A 257 -21.67 -23.57 -2.34
CA GLN A 257 -20.73 -24.59 -1.85
C GLN A 257 -20.99 -25.96 -2.47
N THR A 258 -22.25 -26.37 -2.57
CA THR A 258 -22.64 -27.61 -3.21
C THR A 258 -22.18 -27.67 -4.67
N LEU A 259 -22.31 -26.54 -5.42
CA LEU A 259 -21.81 -26.45 -6.80
C LEU A 259 -20.30 -26.61 -6.86
N VAL A 260 -19.57 -25.91 -5.99
CA VAL A 260 -18.10 -25.99 -5.90
C VAL A 260 -17.64 -27.42 -5.57
N ASP A 261 -18.26 -28.05 -4.57
CA ASP A 261 -17.88 -29.40 -4.12
C ASP A 261 -18.24 -30.49 -5.15
N SER A 262 -19.33 -30.30 -5.91
CA SER A 262 -19.72 -31.24 -6.96
C SER A 262 -18.84 -31.16 -8.21
N ALA A 263 -18.25 -30.01 -8.49
CA ALA A 263 -17.42 -29.75 -9.68
C ALA A 263 -15.92 -29.86 -9.34
N GLY A 264 -15.54 -29.64 -8.10
CA GLY A 264 -14.15 -29.54 -7.66
C GLY A 264 -13.48 -30.87 -7.40
N SER A 265 -12.20 -30.95 -7.72
CA SER A 265 -11.31 -32.02 -7.27
C SER A 265 -10.71 -31.65 -5.90
N ALA A 266 -10.35 -32.66 -5.12
CA ALA A 266 -9.46 -32.43 -3.97
C ALA A 266 -8.04 -32.11 -4.49
N THR A 267 -7.24 -31.42 -3.67
CA THR A 267 -5.81 -31.21 -3.96
C THR A 267 -5.14 -32.52 -4.28
N THR A 268 -4.54 -32.63 -5.45
CA THR A 268 -3.96 -33.86 -5.98
C THR A 268 -2.45 -33.96 -5.74
N VAL A 269 -1.81 -32.83 -5.44
CA VAL A 269 -0.37 -32.77 -5.20
C VAL A 269 -0.09 -33.20 -3.75
N PRO A 270 0.71 -34.26 -3.53
CA PRO A 270 1.07 -34.65 -2.18
C PRO A 270 1.98 -33.59 -1.53
N PRO A 271 1.97 -33.45 -0.20
CA PRO A 271 2.70 -32.40 0.52
C PRO A 271 4.21 -32.37 0.24
N ASP A 272 4.81 -33.53 -0.04
CA ASP A 272 6.24 -33.69 -0.36
C ASP A 272 6.61 -33.39 -1.83
N ALA A 273 5.61 -33.09 -2.66
CA ALA A 273 5.78 -32.73 -4.07
C ALA A 273 5.14 -31.39 -4.44
N GLN A 274 4.78 -30.58 -3.45
CA GLN A 274 4.24 -29.25 -3.66
C GLN A 274 5.35 -28.31 -4.14
N PRO A 275 5.19 -27.57 -5.28
CA PRO A 275 6.18 -26.61 -5.73
C PRO A 275 6.14 -25.31 -4.92
N ASN A 276 7.23 -24.59 -4.90
CA ASN A 276 7.23 -23.21 -4.44
C ASN A 276 6.41 -22.31 -5.40
N ILE A 277 5.71 -21.33 -4.84
CA ILE A 277 4.91 -20.35 -5.58
C ILE A 277 5.44 -18.96 -5.24
N VAL A 278 6.01 -18.27 -6.23
CA VAL A 278 6.45 -16.86 -6.07
C VAL A 278 5.52 -15.98 -6.90
N CYS A 279 4.83 -15.07 -6.24
CA CYS A 279 3.93 -14.11 -6.87
C CYS A 279 4.56 -12.73 -6.78
N VAL A 280 4.84 -12.10 -7.93
CA VAL A 280 5.56 -10.83 -8.00
C VAL A 280 4.66 -9.74 -8.58
N LEU A 281 4.32 -8.76 -7.77
CA LEU A 281 3.69 -7.54 -8.23
C LEU A 281 4.77 -6.60 -8.77
N LEU A 282 4.64 -6.24 -10.03
CA LEU A 282 5.47 -5.24 -10.70
C LEU A 282 4.76 -3.88 -10.66
N GLU A 283 5.26 -2.99 -9.81
CA GLU A 283 4.66 -1.66 -9.55
C GLU A 283 4.60 -0.81 -10.82
N SER A 284 3.41 -0.32 -11.16
CA SER A 284 3.14 0.52 -12.33
C SER A 284 3.63 -0.08 -13.66
N PHE A 285 3.77 -1.41 -13.76
CA PHE A 285 4.35 -2.08 -14.88
C PHE A 285 3.35 -2.25 -16.03
N ALA A 286 3.68 -1.62 -17.16
CA ALA A 286 2.98 -1.79 -18.43
C ALA A 286 3.99 -2.05 -19.53
N ASP A 287 3.68 -2.95 -20.44
CA ASP A 287 4.52 -3.14 -21.63
C ASP A 287 4.49 -1.85 -22.48
N PRO A 288 5.62 -1.13 -22.61
CA PRO A 288 5.63 0.11 -23.38
C PRO A 288 5.32 -0.11 -24.86
N SER A 289 5.51 -1.35 -25.37
CA SER A 289 5.17 -1.70 -26.75
C SER A 289 3.65 -1.72 -26.99
N ASP A 290 2.83 -1.84 -25.93
CA ASP A 290 1.37 -1.77 -26.01
C ASP A 290 0.83 -0.33 -26.15
N VAL A 291 1.68 0.69 -25.98
CA VAL A 291 1.30 2.10 -26.17
C VAL A 291 1.47 2.47 -27.64
N ASN A 292 0.36 2.80 -28.31
CA ASN A 292 0.28 2.98 -29.77
C ASN A 292 1.18 4.05 -30.36
N PHE A 293 1.53 5.08 -29.59
CA PHE A 293 2.29 6.24 -30.09
C PHE A 293 3.78 6.21 -29.74
N LEU A 294 4.23 5.31 -28.84
CA LEU A 294 5.64 5.25 -28.43
C LEU A 294 6.52 4.57 -29.49
N ASN A 295 7.72 5.12 -29.67
CA ASN A 295 8.79 4.56 -30.45
C ASN A 295 10.04 4.45 -29.57
N MET A 296 10.60 3.25 -29.46
CA MET A 296 11.76 2.93 -28.65
C MET A 296 12.93 2.48 -29.51
N SER A 297 14.16 2.83 -29.11
CA SER A 297 15.37 2.50 -29.88
C SER A 297 15.73 0.99 -29.87
N LYS A 298 15.27 0.27 -28.85
CA LYS A 298 15.39 -1.20 -28.70
C LYS A 298 14.26 -1.73 -27.84
N ASP A 299 14.14 -3.05 -27.73
CA ASP A 299 13.22 -3.71 -26.80
C ASP A 299 13.50 -3.28 -25.35
N PRO A 300 12.54 -2.70 -24.65
CA PRO A 300 12.73 -2.24 -23.27
C PRO A 300 12.71 -3.36 -22.23
N ILE A 301 12.01 -4.46 -22.48
CA ILE A 301 11.73 -5.53 -21.52
C ILE A 301 11.97 -6.93 -22.13
N PRO A 302 13.20 -7.21 -22.58
CA PRO A 302 13.50 -8.43 -23.32
C PRO A 302 13.33 -9.73 -22.51
N ASN A 303 13.56 -9.72 -21.18
CA ASN A 303 13.32 -10.88 -20.33
C ASN A 303 11.82 -11.17 -20.24
N PHE A 304 10.99 -10.13 -20.01
CA PHE A 304 9.55 -10.25 -19.98
C PHE A 304 9.00 -10.81 -21.30
N HIS A 305 9.41 -10.27 -22.46
CA HIS A 305 8.97 -10.74 -23.76
C HIS A 305 9.44 -12.17 -24.06
N ASN A 306 10.63 -12.56 -23.59
CA ASN A 306 11.07 -13.94 -23.71
C ASN A 306 10.20 -14.90 -22.90
N LEU A 307 9.79 -14.50 -21.68
CA LEU A 307 8.86 -15.29 -20.86
C LEU A 307 7.48 -15.34 -21.50
N GLU A 308 6.95 -14.22 -22.00
CA GLU A 308 5.67 -14.15 -22.70
C GLU A 308 5.62 -15.09 -23.89
N ALA A 309 6.72 -15.23 -24.63
CA ALA A 309 6.81 -16.15 -25.76
C ALA A 309 6.79 -17.64 -25.37
N ASN A 310 7.36 -18.00 -24.22
CA ASN A 310 7.64 -19.40 -23.84
C ASN A 310 6.71 -19.94 -22.74
N TYR A 311 6.11 -19.10 -21.91
CA TYR A 311 5.29 -19.49 -20.76
C TYR A 311 3.89 -18.86 -20.83
N SER A 312 3.00 -19.28 -19.96
CA SER A 312 1.62 -18.80 -19.91
C SER A 312 1.56 -17.30 -19.62
N SER A 313 0.74 -16.59 -20.37
CA SER A 313 0.62 -15.13 -20.29
C SER A 313 -0.75 -14.65 -20.77
N GLY A 314 -1.04 -13.37 -20.58
CA GLY A 314 -2.24 -12.71 -21.08
C GLY A 314 -2.42 -11.32 -20.51
N TYR A 315 -3.49 -10.67 -20.93
CA TYR A 315 -3.91 -9.43 -20.29
C TYR A 315 -4.56 -9.71 -18.93
N LEU A 316 -4.20 -8.87 -17.97
CA LEU A 316 -4.80 -8.86 -16.63
C LEU A 316 -5.69 -7.64 -16.47
N THR A 317 -6.99 -7.85 -16.26
CA THR A 317 -7.91 -6.76 -15.95
C THR A 317 -7.77 -6.40 -14.47
N VAL A 318 -7.36 -5.16 -14.21
CA VAL A 318 -7.07 -4.63 -12.87
C VAL A 318 -8.09 -3.58 -12.44
N PRO A 319 -8.36 -3.41 -11.12
CA PRO A 319 -9.42 -2.53 -10.63
C PRO A 319 -9.07 -1.04 -10.63
N VAL A 320 -7.80 -0.68 -10.87
CA VAL A 320 -7.29 0.69 -10.70
C VAL A 320 -6.35 1.10 -11.84
N VAL A 321 -6.14 2.42 -11.98
CA VAL A 321 -5.23 3.03 -12.96
C VAL A 321 -4.44 4.16 -12.32
N GLY A 322 -3.13 4.16 -12.48
CA GLY A 322 -2.23 5.24 -12.07
C GLY A 322 -1.97 5.35 -10.56
N ALA A 323 -2.74 4.64 -9.74
CA ALA A 323 -2.55 4.51 -8.29
C ALA A 323 -3.55 3.52 -7.71
N GLY A 324 -3.27 3.01 -6.51
CA GLY A 324 -4.20 2.13 -5.81
C GLY A 324 -3.75 0.67 -5.77
N THR A 325 -2.45 0.42 -5.86
CA THR A 325 -1.79 -0.89 -5.81
C THR A 325 -2.44 -1.87 -4.84
N ALA A 326 -2.76 -1.42 -3.60
CA ALA A 326 -3.42 -2.24 -2.58
C ALA A 326 -4.79 -2.82 -2.99
N ASN A 327 -5.48 -2.24 -3.97
CA ASN A 327 -6.74 -2.77 -4.48
C ASN A 327 -6.50 -3.93 -5.46
N THR A 328 -5.46 -3.85 -6.28
CA THR A 328 -5.03 -4.96 -7.13
C THR A 328 -4.43 -6.10 -6.28
N GLU A 329 -3.61 -5.74 -5.26
CA GLU A 329 -3.13 -6.73 -4.28
C GLU A 329 -4.28 -7.49 -3.62
N PHE A 330 -5.33 -6.76 -3.17
CA PHE A 330 -6.51 -7.38 -2.56
C PHE A 330 -7.19 -8.37 -3.51
N GLU A 331 -7.43 -7.99 -4.77
CA GLU A 331 -8.04 -8.90 -5.75
C GLU A 331 -7.17 -10.15 -5.99
N VAL A 332 -5.88 -9.97 -6.21
CA VAL A 332 -4.96 -11.10 -6.49
C VAL A 332 -4.84 -12.04 -5.31
N LEU A 333 -4.66 -11.50 -4.09
CA LEU A 333 -4.40 -12.32 -2.91
C LEU A 333 -5.64 -13.00 -2.34
N THR A 334 -6.82 -12.40 -2.48
CA THR A 334 -8.06 -12.94 -1.88
C THR A 334 -8.98 -13.63 -2.88
N GLY A 335 -8.80 -13.38 -4.18
CA GLY A 335 -9.77 -13.77 -5.20
C GLY A 335 -11.08 -12.97 -5.16
N MET A 336 -11.19 -11.97 -4.29
CA MET A 336 -12.39 -11.14 -4.14
C MET A 336 -12.30 -9.91 -5.03
N SER A 337 -13.44 -9.43 -5.57
CA SER A 337 -13.43 -8.33 -6.52
C SER A 337 -13.75 -6.97 -5.90
N MET A 338 -12.99 -5.95 -6.28
CA MET A 338 -13.24 -4.55 -5.91
C MET A 338 -14.57 -4.00 -6.46
N GLN A 339 -15.13 -4.61 -7.49
CA GLN A 339 -16.39 -4.16 -8.10
C GLN A 339 -17.59 -4.15 -7.15
N TYR A 340 -17.56 -4.91 -6.05
CA TYR A 340 -18.64 -4.99 -5.08
C TYR A 340 -18.50 -4.00 -3.92
N PHE A 341 -17.38 -3.30 -3.82
CA PHE A 341 -17.15 -2.30 -2.79
C PHE A 341 -17.67 -0.91 -3.18
N GLY A 342 -17.95 -0.10 -2.18
CA GLY A 342 -18.31 1.31 -2.38
C GLY A 342 -17.21 2.11 -3.08
N THR A 343 -17.63 3.22 -3.69
CA THR A 343 -16.75 4.09 -4.47
C THR A 343 -15.53 4.56 -3.69
N GLY A 344 -14.33 4.25 -4.20
CA GLY A 344 -13.05 4.66 -3.58
C GLY A 344 -12.70 3.90 -2.30
N GLU A 345 -13.26 2.71 -2.10
CA GLU A 345 -12.92 1.84 -0.98
C GLU A 345 -11.50 1.28 -1.13
N TYR A 346 -10.83 1.12 0.01
CA TYR A 346 -9.57 0.40 0.15
C TYR A 346 -9.74 -0.64 1.26
N PRO A 347 -9.94 -1.92 0.96
CA PRO A 347 -10.16 -2.97 1.96
C PRO A 347 -9.08 -3.00 3.04
N TYR A 348 -7.81 -2.78 2.70
CA TYR A 348 -6.68 -2.67 3.63
C TYR A 348 -6.85 -1.56 4.68
N LYS A 349 -7.57 -0.49 4.33
CA LYS A 349 -7.81 0.66 5.21
C LYS A 349 -9.14 0.60 5.96
N THR A 350 -9.99 -0.35 5.59
CA THR A 350 -11.37 -0.42 6.08
C THR A 350 -11.66 -1.78 6.69
N ILE A 351 -12.15 -2.75 5.94
CA ILE A 351 -12.61 -4.04 6.46
C ILE A 351 -11.45 -4.85 7.08
N LEU A 352 -10.29 -4.91 6.44
CA LEU A 352 -9.12 -5.66 6.94
C LEU A 352 -8.42 -5.01 8.14
N LYS A 353 -8.95 -3.93 8.69
CA LYS A 353 -8.53 -3.44 10.02
C LYS A 353 -9.18 -4.18 11.18
N GLN A 354 -10.25 -4.90 10.93
CA GLN A 354 -11.10 -5.46 11.97
C GLN A 354 -11.55 -6.90 11.69
N THR A 355 -11.41 -7.35 10.44
CA THR A 355 -11.92 -8.63 9.97
C THR A 355 -10.81 -9.36 9.26
N ASP A 356 -10.51 -10.55 9.71
CA ASP A 356 -9.68 -11.53 9.00
C ASP A 356 -10.35 -11.95 7.70
N CYS A 357 -9.53 -12.35 6.74
CA CYS A 357 -9.97 -12.62 5.38
C CYS A 357 -9.23 -13.84 4.83
N GLU A 358 -10.00 -14.78 4.30
CA GLU A 358 -9.42 -15.85 3.48
C GLU A 358 -8.59 -15.25 2.34
N SER A 359 -7.39 -15.78 2.15
CA SER A 359 -6.48 -15.43 1.08
C SER A 359 -5.76 -16.67 0.55
N ILE A 360 -5.00 -16.50 -0.52
CA ILE A 360 -4.09 -17.55 -1.01
C ILE A 360 -3.09 -17.96 0.07
N ALA A 361 -2.56 -17.02 0.87
CA ALA A 361 -1.62 -17.33 1.95
C ALA A 361 -2.25 -18.22 3.01
N SER A 362 -3.43 -17.85 3.53
CA SER A 362 -4.13 -18.65 4.53
C SER A 362 -4.60 -20.01 3.99
N ALA A 363 -4.95 -20.10 2.71
CA ALA A 363 -5.31 -21.35 2.06
C ALA A 363 -4.08 -22.28 1.90
N LEU A 364 -2.96 -21.77 1.42
CA LEU A 364 -1.72 -22.55 1.26
C LEU A 364 -1.10 -22.94 2.60
N SER A 365 -1.17 -22.09 3.63
CA SER A 365 -0.72 -22.40 5.00
C SER A 365 -1.41 -23.65 5.57
N LYS A 366 -2.70 -23.86 5.26
CA LYS A 366 -3.44 -25.07 5.68
C LYS A 366 -2.88 -26.37 5.12
N ILE A 367 -2.25 -26.32 3.96
CA ILE A 367 -1.62 -27.49 3.33
C ILE A 367 -0.11 -27.53 3.53
N GLY A 368 0.41 -26.66 4.40
CA GLY A 368 1.77 -26.75 4.92
C GLY A 368 2.80 -25.79 4.34
N TYR A 369 2.41 -24.86 3.47
CA TYR A 369 3.32 -23.81 2.95
C TYR A 369 3.77 -22.87 4.07
N GLY A 370 5.03 -22.39 3.97
CA GLY A 370 5.43 -21.12 4.57
C GLY A 370 4.93 -19.95 3.72
N THR A 371 4.51 -18.85 4.36
CA THR A 371 3.86 -17.75 3.64
C THR A 371 4.51 -16.42 3.97
N HIS A 372 5.15 -15.79 2.99
CA HIS A 372 6.02 -14.65 3.19
C HIS A 372 5.67 -13.48 2.28
N VAL A 373 5.85 -12.25 2.78
CA VAL A 373 5.79 -11.04 1.95
C VAL A 373 7.12 -10.31 1.99
N VAL A 374 7.54 -9.82 0.82
CA VAL A 374 8.78 -9.03 0.66
C VAL A 374 8.46 -7.75 -0.10
N HIS A 375 8.84 -6.57 0.43
CA HIS A 375 8.56 -5.28 -0.22
C HIS A 375 9.58 -4.21 0.16
N ASN A 376 10.25 -3.62 -0.83
CA ASN A 376 11.24 -2.56 -0.64
C ASN A 376 10.62 -1.17 -0.37
N ASN A 377 9.40 -1.12 0.16
CA ASN A 377 8.76 0.09 0.68
C ASN A 377 8.31 -0.12 2.13
N THR A 378 7.77 0.95 2.77
CA THR A 378 7.49 0.98 4.21
C THR A 378 6.36 0.05 4.64
N ALA A 379 6.55 -0.63 5.77
CA ALA A 379 5.60 -1.60 6.34
C ALA A 379 4.19 -1.05 6.57
N THR A 380 4.09 0.22 6.93
CA THR A 380 2.82 0.83 7.35
C THR A 380 2.06 1.52 6.22
N PHE A 381 2.66 1.67 5.03
CA PHE A 381 1.98 2.22 3.87
C PHE A 381 0.82 1.29 3.46
N TYR A 382 -0.35 1.84 3.16
CA TYR A 382 -1.62 1.10 3.03
C TYR A 382 -2.02 0.27 4.26
N SER A 383 -1.32 0.34 5.39
CA SER A 383 -1.47 -0.56 6.56
C SER A 383 -1.15 -2.02 6.22
N ARG A 384 -0.19 -2.26 5.31
CA ARG A 384 0.17 -3.61 4.84
C ARG A 384 0.52 -4.56 5.98
N ASN A 385 1.29 -4.11 6.97
CA ASN A 385 1.60 -4.92 8.16
C ASN A 385 0.37 -5.47 8.87
N ASN A 386 -0.75 -4.72 8.92
CA ASN A 386 -2.01 -5.23 9.48
C ASN A 386 -2.77 -6.09 8.47
N ALA A 387 -2.83 -5.65 7.21
CA ALA A 387 -3.59 -6.35 6.17
C ALA A 387 -3.04 -7.75 5.90
N PHE A 388 -1.70 -7.93 5.86
CA PHE A 388 -1.07 -9.23 5.66
C PHE A 388 -1.27 -10.17 6.85
N SER A 389 -1.27 -9.65 8.09
CA SER A 389 -1.69 -10.42 9.27
C SER A 389 -3.13 -10.92 9.13
N MET A 390 -4.07 -10.03 8.74
CA MET A 390 -5.48 -10.38 8.54
C MET A 390 -5.72 -11.35 7.38
N MET A 391 -4.78 -11.47 6.46
CA MET A 391 -4.79 -12.43 5.34
C MET A 391 -3.99 -13.70 5.62
N GLY A 392 -3.43 -13.85 6.82
CA GLY A 392 -2.82 -15.08 7.28
C GLY A 392 -1.39 -15.33 6.79
N PHE A 393 -0.61 -14.30 6.42
CA PHE A 393 0.82 -14.44 6.15
C PHE A 393 1.64 -14.65 7.41
N ASP A 394 2.69 -15.46 7.33
CA ASP A 394 3.60 -15.75 8.46
C ASP A 394 4.60 -14.62 8.70
N SER A 395 5.14 -14.03 7.62
CA SER A 395 6.15 -12.97 7.74
C SER A 395 6.00 -11.86 6.71
N PHE A 396 6.55 -10.67 7.08
CA PHE A 396 6.65 -9.52 6.18
C PHE A 396 8.00 -8.81 6.34
N THR A 397 8.85 -8.89 5.31
CA THR A 397 10.10 -8.14 5.21
C THR A 397 9.86 -6.85 4.43
N SER A 398 9.91 -5.72 5.14
CA SER A 398 9.70 -4.38 4.57
C SER A 398 11.01 -3.62 4.43
N LYS A 399 10.98 -2.48 3.74
CA LYS A 399 12.12 -1.56 3.55
C LYS A 399 12.93 -1.30 4.81
N GLU A 400 12.26 -1.16 5.94
CA GLU A 400 12.92 -0.86 7.22
C GLU A 400 13.82 -2.00 7.72
N LEU A 401 13.59 -3.21 7.20
CA LEU A 401 14.27 -4.45 7.56
C LEU A 401 15.34 -4.85 6.53
N MET A 402 15.49 -4.07 5.45
CA MET A 402 16.44 -4.31 4.37
C MET A 402 17.63 -3.33 4.42
N ASN A 403 18.76 -3.74 3.87
CA ASN A 403 19.95 -2.91 3.67
C ASN A 403 20.01 -2.35 2.25
N ILE A 404 19.10 -1.44 1.92
CA ILE A 404 18.98 -0.81 0.60
C ILE A 404 20.10 0.20 0.39
N ASN A 405 20.84 0.06 -0.72
CA ASN A 405 21.96 0.90 -1.10
C ASN A 405 21.81 1.55 -2.48
N SER A 406 20.90 1.06 -3.31
CA SER A 406 20.63 1.54 -4.65
C SER A 406 19.27 2.22 -4.76
N PHE A 407 19.20 3.29 -5.57
CA PHE A 407 18.00 4.10 -5.73
C PHE A 407 17.90 4.56 -7.18
N THR A 408 16.67 4.79 -7.64
CA THR A 408 16.39 5.38 -8.96
C THR A 408 17.17 6.69 -9.18
N PRO A 409 17.41 7.11 -10.41
CA PRO A 409 18.21 8.32 -10.71
C PRO A 409 17.69 9.62 -10.04
N THR A 410 16.41 9.71 -9.75
CA THR A 410 15.82 10.80 -8.94
C THR A 410 16.11 10.66 -7.44
N GLY A 411 16.56 9.49 -6.99
CA GLY A 411 16.72 9.15 -5.58
C GLY A 411 15.40 8.92 -4.84
N SER A 412 14.27 8.84 -5.56
CA SER A 412 12.94 8.75 -4.97
C SER A 412 12.61 7.36 -4.47
N TRP A 413 12.96 6.33 -5.25
CA TRP A 413 12.61 4.93 -4.96
C TRP A 413 13.85 4.06 -4.85
N PRO A 414 13.85 3.02 -3.99
CA PRO A 414 14.84 1.95 -4.07
C PRO A 414 14.76 1.23 -5.41
N THR A 415 15.88 0.72 -5.91
CA THR A 415 15.88 -0.25 -7.00
C THR A 415 15.37 -1.62 -6.52
N ASP A 416 14.88 -2.45 -7.44
CA ASP A 416 14.25 -3.71 -7.09
C ASP A 416 15.25 -4.88 -7.00
N ASP A 417 16.53 -4.68 -7.35
CA ASP A 417 17.61 -5.66 -7.24
C ASP A 417 17.73 -6.32 -5.86
N VAL A 418 17.50 -5.55 -4.79
CA VAL A 418 17.50 -6.03 -3.40
C VAL A 418 16.46 -7.14 -3.16
N LEU A 419 15.36 -7.14 -3.91
CA LEU A 419 14.27 -8.10 -3.73
C LEU A 419 14.64 -9.52 -4.17
N VAL A 420 15.68 -9.70 -5.00
CA VAL A 420 16.18 -11.03 -5.40
C VAL A 420 16.70 -11.78 -4.16
N GLU A 421 17.60 -11.13 -3.41
CA GLU A 421 18.18 -11.71 -2.19
C GLU A 421 17.12 -11.91 -1.10
N GLU A 422 16.27 -10.92 -0.88
CA GLU A 422 15.24 -10.97 0.17
C GLU A 422 14.14 -12.02 -0.13
N THR A 423 13.79 -12.24 -1.41
CA THR A 423 12.87 -13.32 -1.80
C THR A 423 13.49 -14.69 -1.53
N VAL A 424 14.74 -14.91 -1.92
CA VAL A 424 15.46 -16.16 -1.63
C VAL A 424 15.64 -16.37 -0.13
N LYS A 425 15.92 -15.30 0.63
CA LYS A 425 16.04 -15.33 2.10
C LYS A 425 14.70 -15.76 2.75
N ALA A 426 13.58 -15.25 2.27
CA ALA A 426 12.26 -15.66 2.73
C ALA A 426 12.01 -17.16 2.50
N MET A 427 12.34 -17.67 1.31
CA MET A 427 12.24 -19.10 0.98
C MET A 427 13.18 -20.00 1.82
N ASN A 428 14.28 -19.47 2.34
CA ASN A 428 15.20 -20.22 3.20
C ASN A 428 14.73 -20.31 4.65
N ALA A 429 13.72 -19.54 5.04
CA ALA A 429 13.26 -19.48 6.43
C ALA A 429 12.41 -20.68 6.87
N THR A 430 11.82 -21.40 5.93
CA THR A 430 10.95 -22.55 6.20
C THR A 430 11.56 -23.86 5.73
N GLU A 431 12.51 -24.38 6.51
CA GLU A 431 13.22 -25.61 6.18
C GLU A 431 12.25 -26.80 5.98
N GLY A 432 12.35 -27.48 4.84
CA GLY A 432 11.60 -28.69 4.51
C GLY A 432 10.12 -28.49 4.18
N LYS A 433 9.72 -27.27 3.86
CA LYS A 433 8.38 -26.93 3.35
C LYS A 433 8.49 -26.23 2.01
N SER A 434 7.40 -26.21 1.27
CA SER A 434 7.25 -25.31 0.12
C SER A 434 6.82 -23.93 0.58
N ASP A 435 7.20 -22.92 -0.18
CA ASP A 435 6.95 -21.53 0.16
C ASP A 435 5.99 -20.85 -0.81
N PHE A 436 5.15 -20.00 -0.28
CA PHE A 436 4.44 -18.95 -1.01
C PHE A 436 5.07 -17.61 -0.66
N VAL A 437 5.75 -17.00 -1.63
CA VAL A 437 6.37 -15.68 -1.43
C VAL A 437 5.66 -14.65 -2.29
N TYR A 438 5.13 -13.61 -1.68
CA TYR A 438 4.55 -12.45 -2.35
C TYR A 438 5.56 -11.30 -2.34
N THR A 439 6.16 -11.03 -3.51
CA THR A 439 7.16 -9.97 -3.67
C THR A 439 6.53 -8.75 -4.36
N ILE A 440 6.76 -7.55 -3.82
CA ILE A 440 6.20 -6.30 -4.31
C ILE A 440 7.35 -5.36 -4.66
N THR A 441 7.45 -4.96 -5.92
CA THR A 441 8.45 -4.00 -6.41
C THR A 441 8.04 -2.54 -6.15
N VAL A 442 8.94 -1.58 -6.38
CA VAL A 442 8.62 -0.15 -6.23
C VAL A 442 9.30 0.75 -7.26
N GLU A 443 10.30 0.26 -7.97
CA GLU A 443 11.15 1.06 -8.86
C GLU A 443 10.35 1.73 -9.99
N GLY A 444 9.37 1.02 -10.55
CA GLY A 444 8.46 1.54 -11.58
C GLY A 444 7.48 2.62 -11.11
N HIS A 445 7.42 2.90 -9.80
CA HIS A 445 6.45 3.84 -9.21
C HIS A 445 6.63 5.26 -9.72
N GLY A 446 5.52 5.97 -9.86
CA GLY A 446 5.44 7.36 -10.34
C GLY A 446 6.34 8.33 -9.60
N ASP A 447 6.59 9.40 -10.24
CA ASP A 447 7.42 10.59 -10.19
C ASP A 447 8.29 10.59 -11.45
N TYR A 448 7.61 10.68 -12.60
CA TYR A 448 8.27 10.68 -13.91
C TYR A 448 8.60 12.12 -14.28
N PRO A 449 9.91 12.51 -14.23
CA PRO A 449 10.31 13.90 -14.42
C PRO A 449 10.04 14.39 -15.84
N SER A 450 9.43 15.56 -15.97
CA SER A 450 9.27 16.26 -17.26
C SER A 450 10.57 16.85 -17.80
N ASN A 451 11.59 16.98 -16.94
CA ASN A 451 12.93 17.41 -17.33
C ASN A 451 13.78 16.20 -17.70
N LYS A 452 14.73 16.38 -18.61
CA LYS A 452 15.73 15.37 -18.95
C LYS A 452 16.59 15.04 -17.71
N ILE A 453 16.48 13.81 -17.19
CA ILE A 453 17.28 13.32 -16.05
C ILE A 453 18.41 12.41 -16.55
N LEU A 454 18.09 11.51 -17.48
CA LEU A 454 19.06 10.56 -18.02
C LEU A 454 19.91 11.23 -19.10
N GLU A 455 21.21 11.45 -18.84
CA GLU A 455 22.13 12.03 -19.83
C GLU A 455 22.38 11.06 -20.99
N ASN A 456 22.51 9.77 -20.68
CA ASN A 456 22.77 8.69 -21.62
C ASN A 456 21.76 7.55 -21.39
N PRO A 457 20.51 7.68 -21.83
CA PRO A 457 19.52 6.64 -21.62
C PRO A 457 19.90 5.36 -22.37
N THR A 458 19.71 4.21 -21.74
CA THR A 458 19.91 2.90 -22.36
C THR A 458 18.93 2.71 -23.52
N ILE A 459 17.73 3.28 -23.39
CA ILE A 459 16.67 3.24 -24.39
C ILE A 459 16.21 4.66 -24.65
N ALA A 460 16.37 5.13 -25.88
CA ALA A 460 15.81 6.39 -26.33
C ALA A 460 14.32 6.22 -26.68
N VAL A 461 13.49 7.15 -26.25
CA VAL A 461 12.03 7.11 -26.44
C VAL A 461 11.55 8.39 -27.12
N THR A 462 10.65 8.23 -28.08
CA THR A 462 9.98 9.31 -28.81
C THR A 462 8.51 8.96 -29.04
N GLY A 463 7.70 9.93 -29.49
CA GLY A 463 6.28 9.73 -29.77
C GLY A 463 5.35 10.38 -28.76
N GLY A 464 5.88 10.87 -27.62
CA GLY A 464 5.12 11.69 -26.68
C GLY A 464 4.65 13.00 -27.32
N ALA A 465 3.65 13.63 -26.69
CA ALA A 465 3.00 14.83 -27.22
C ALA A 465 3.94 16.05 -27.36
N ASP A 466 4.96 16.12 -26.51
CA ASP A 466 5.98 17.18 -26.49
C ASP A 466 7.28 16.65 -25.84
N GLU A 467 8.28 17.53 -25.69
CA GLU A 467 9.57 17.21 -25.09
C GLU A 467 9.44 16.75 -23.62
N ALA A 468 8.55 17.37 -22.85
CA ALA A 468 8.30 17.02 -21.47
C ALA A 468 7.72 15.61 -21.36
N SER A 469 6.77 15.26 -22.21
CA SER A 469 6.18 13.92 -22.32
C SER A 469 7.23 12.88 -22.77
N ASN A 470 8.07 13.21 -23.75
CA ASN A 470 9.17 12.30 -24.18
C ASN A 470 10.15 12.04 -23.03
N ASN A 471 10.50 13.06 -22.23
CA ASN A 471 11.39 12.89 -21.06
C ASN A 471 10.77 11.99 -20.00
N GLN A 472 9.47 12.12 -19.72
CA GLN A 472 8.75 11.29 -18.78
C GLN A 472 8.73 9.83 -19.24
N TRP A 473 8.41 9.58 -20.52
CA TRP A 473 8.40 8.24 -21.09
C TRP A 473 9.79 7.64 -21.16
N GLU A 474 10.82 8.40 -21.53
CA GLU A 474 12.20 7.90 -21.56
C GLU A 474 12.66 7.50 -20.15
N TYR A 475 12.37 8.30 -19.14
CA TYR A 475 12.67 7.96 -17.76
C TYR A 475 11.97 6.66 -17.34
N TYR A 476 10.64 6.59 -17.50
CA TYR A 476 9.84 5.42 -17.14
C TYR A 476 10.29 4.15 -17.85
N VAL A 477 10.50 4.20 -19.16
CA VAL A 477 10.94 3.02 -19.96
C VAL A 477 12.30 2.51 -19.52
N ASN A 478 13.22 3.40 -19.13
CA ASN A 478 14.53 2.98 -18.61
C ASN A 478 14.44 2.39 -17.20
N MET A 479 13.52 2.86 -16.33
CA MET A 479 13.24 2.19 -15.05
C MET A 479 12.63 0.80 -15.28
N LEU A 480 11.69 0.67 -16.22
CA LEU A 480 11.15 -0.65 -16.56
C LEU A 480 12.22 -1.62 -17.10
N HIS A 481 13.26 -1.11 -17.77
CA HIS A 481 14.37 -1.92 -18.21
C HIS A 481 15.18 -2.49 -17.04
N GLU A 482 15.37 -1.70 -15.97
CA GLU A 482 16.00 -2.16 -14.73
C GLU A 482 15.10 -3.18 -13.99
N VAL A 483 13.77 -2.95 -13.97
CA VAL A 483 12.80 -3.95 -13.47
C VAL A 483 12.83 -5.26 -14.29
N ASP A 484 13.04 -5.17 -15.60
CA ASP A 484 13.19 -6.37 -16.47
C ASP A 484 14.48 -7.14 -16.17
N ASP A 485 15.58 -6.44 -15.84
CA ASP A 485 16.82 -7.07 -15.37
C ASP A 485 16.57 -7.79 -14.01
N PHE A 486 15.82 -7.18 -13.08
CA PHE A 486 15.39 -7.84 -11.85
C PHE A 486 14.59 -9.13 -12.13
N ILE A 487 13.67 -9.14 -13.10
CA ILE A 487 12.93 -10.36 -13.52
C ILE A 487 13.91 -11.47 -13.92
N GLY A 488 14.89 -11.15 -14.77
CA GLY A 488 15.92 -12.09 -15.22
C GLY A 488 16.77 -12.63 -14.06
N ASP A 489 17.18 -11.77 -13.17
CA ASP A 489 18.00 -12.12 -12.00
C ASP A 489 17.25 -12.99 -11.00
N LEU A 490 15.97 -12.69 -10.72
CA LEU A 490 15.14 -13.48 -9.82
C LEU A 490 14.95 -14.90 -10.40
N ILE A 491 14.57 -15.03 -11.67
CA ILE A 491 14.46 -16.35 -12.33
C ILE A 491 15.76 -17.10 -12.25
N SER A 492 16.89 -16.45 -12.56
CA SER A 492 18.21 -17.06 -12.47
C SER A 492 18.57 -17.53 -11.06
N ALA A 493 18.15 -16.81 -10.04
CA ALA A 493 18.35 -17.18 -8.64
C ALA A 493 17.49 -18.39 -8.26
N LEU A 494 16.22 -18.41 -8.66
CA LEU A 494 15.30 -19.51 -8.38
C LEU A 494 15.65 -20.79 -9.14
N ASP A 495 16.06 -20.68 -10.40
CA ASP A 495 16.51 -21.83 -11.19
C ASP A 495 17.77 -22.49 -10.59
N ARG A 496 18.71 -21.69 -10.06
CA ARG A 496 19.89 -22.21 -9.35
C ARG A 496 19.58 -22.94 -8.06
N ARG A 497 18.42 -22.69 -7.41
CA ARG A 497 17.99 -23.48 -6.24
C ARG A 497 17.67 -24.92 -6.61
N GLY A 498 17.20 -25.16 -7.84
CA GLY A 498 16.84 -26.48 -8.34
C GLY A 498 15.64 -27.11 -7.63
N GLU A 499 14.81 -26.31 -6.98
CA GLU A 499 13.54 -26.68 -6.37
C GLU A 499 12.40 -26.41 -7.36
N ASP A 500 11.42 -27.31 -7.40
CA ASP A 500 10.23 -27.11 -8.23
C ASP A 500 9.56 -25.77 -7.86
N THR A 501 9.47 -24.87 -8.82
CA THR A 501 9.03 -23.50 -8.58
C THR A 501 8.21 -22.97 -9.76
N ILE A 502 7.10 -22.29 -9.45
CA ILE A 502 6.39 -21.41 -10.38
C ILE A 502 6.50 -19.97 -9.92
N VAL A 503 6.74 -19.06 -10.86
CA VAL A 503 6.70 -17.62 -10.64
C VAL A 503 5.59 -17.01 -11.45
N VAL A 504 4.84 -16.08 -10.88
CA VAL A 504 3.82 -15.28 -11.55
C VAL A 504 4.18 -13.81 -11.41
N PHE A 505 4.47 -13.14 -12.51
CA PHE A 505 4.69 -11.69 -12.56
C PHE A 505 3.44 -11.01 -13.09
N PHE A 506 3.04 -9.90 -12.50
CA PHE A 506 1.90 -9.12 -12.99
C PHE A 506 2.06 -7.63 -12.70
N GLY A 507 1.61 -6.78 -13.65
CA GLY A 507 1.50 -5.34 -13.42
C GLY A 507 0.23 -5.01 -12.63
N ASP A 508 0.33 -4.14 -11.64
CA ASP A 508 -0.80 -3.77 -10.78
C ASP A 508 -1.70 -2.69 -11.39
N HIS A 509 -1.15 -1.79 -12.16
CA HIS A 509 -1.86 -0.75 -12.94
C HIS A 509 -0.92 -0.06 -13.94
N LEU A 510 -1.50 0.67 -14.90
CA LEU A 510 -0.73 1.50 -15.81
C LEU A 510 -0.12 2.72 -15.09
N PRO A 511 0.99 3.29 -15.62
CA PRO A 511 1.61 4.49 -15.07
C PRO A 511 0.71 5.74 -15.22
N THR A 512 0.93 6.74 -14.35
CA THR A 512 0.21 8.01 -14.39
C THR A 512 0.77 8.93 -15.49
N MET A 513 0.51 8.56 -16.75
CA MET A 513 1.01 9.27 -17.96
C MET A 513 -0.11 9.87 -18.80
N GLY A 514 -1.34 9.97 -18.26
CA GLY A 514 -2.49 10.52 -18.95
C GLY A 514 -3.04 9.68 -20.10
N LEU A 515 -2.75 8.37 -20.09
CA LEU A 515 -3.23 7.41 -21.08
C LEU A 515 -4.76 7.30 -21.09
N VAL A 516 -5.31 7.08 -22.26
CA VAL A 516 -6.72 6.75 -22.50
C VAL A 516 -6.83 5.43 -23.26
N ASP A 517 -8.03 4.82 -23.27
CA ASP A 517 -8.24 3.51 -23.88
C ASP A 517 -7.75 3.40 -25.33
N SER A 518 -7.89 4.49 -26.13
CA SER A 518 -7.43 4.51 -27.51
C SER A 518 -5.91 4.52 -27.70
N ASP A 519 -5.17 4.82 -26.63
CA ASP A 519 -3.69 4.81 -26.67
C ASP A 519 -3.11 3.43 -26.50
N MET A 520 -3.92 2.47 -26.02
CA MET A 520 -3.51 1.12 -25.71
C MET A 520 -3.90 0.12 -26.81
N LYS A 521 -3.00 -0.80 -27.16
CA LYS A 521 -3.30 -1.93 -28.05
C LYS A 521 -4.37 -2.85 -27.46
N SER A 522 -4.40 -2.99 -26.13
CA SER A 522 -5.44 -3.73 -25.40
C SER A 522 -6.83 -3.12 -25.52
N GLY A 523 -6.94 -1.86 -25.96
CA GLY A 523 -8.19 -1.09 -26.00
C GLY A 523 -8.73 -0.67 -24.64
N SER A 524 -7.95 -0.81 -23.55
CA SER A 524 -8.36 -0.41 -22.20
C SER A 524 -7.17 -0.05 -21.32
N ILE A 525 -7.30 1.05 -20.56
CA ILE A 525 -6.32 1.46 -19.55
C ILE A 525 -6.40 0.62 -18.26
N PHE A 526 -7.39 -0.27 -18.13
CA PHE A 526 -7.56 -1.22 -17.02
C PHE A 526 -6.97 -2.59 -17.33
N LYS A 527 -6.15 -2.73 -18.38
CA LYS A 527 -5.47 -3.95 -18.73
C LYS A 527 -3.96 -3.76 -18.61
N THR A 528 -3.37 -4.55 -17.72
CA THR A 528 -1.94 -4.79 -17.63
C THR A 528 -1.63 -6.15 -18.26
N LYS A 529 -0.41 -6.67 -18.10
CA LYS A 529 -0.06 -8.03 -18.49
C LYS A 529 0.35 -8.84 -17.28
N TYR A 530 0.17 -10.17 -17.37
CA TYR A 530 0.82 -11.13 -16.50
C TYR A 530 1.57 -12.15 -17.31
N ILE A 531 2.62 -12.71 -16.75
CA ILE A 531 3.38 -13.82 -17.28
C ILE A 531 3.71 -14.81 -16.17
N THR A 532 3.94 -16.07 -16.55
CA THR A 532 4.46 -17.09 -15.64
C THR A 532 5.85 -17.52 -16.04
N TRP A 533 6.57 -18.14 -15.13
CA TRP A 533 7.75 -18.96 -15.39
C TRP A 533 7.67 -20.19 -14.50
N ASN A 534 8.16 -21.33 -14.96
CA ASN A 534 8.34 -22.50 -14.12
C ASN A 534 9.48 -23.39 -14.65
N ASN A 535 10.11 -24.16 -13.75
CA ASN A 535 11.14 -25.14 -14.09
C ASN A 535 10.61 -26.59 -14.14
N MET A 536 9.31 -26.78 -14.03
CA MET A 536 8.64 -28.08 -13.98
C MET A 536 8.15 -28.57 -15.35
N GLY A 537 8.26 -27.74 -16.38
CA GLY A 537 7.77 -28.06 -17.73
C GLY A 537 6.25 -28.05 -17.88
N LEU A 538 5.55 -27.22 -17.09
CA LEU A 538 4.10 -27.02 -17.25
C LEU A 538 3.78 -26.49 -18.66
N PRO A 539 2.67 -26.93 -19.25
CA PRO A 539 2.29 -26.49 -20.59
C PRO A 539 1.90 -25.01 -20.58
N LYS A 540 2.29 -24.30 -21.65
CA LYS A 540 1.85 -22.93 -21.90
C LYS A 540 0.34 -22.89 -22.14
N GLN A 541 -0.37 -22.05 -21.39
CA GLN A 541 -1.82 -21.83 -21.49
C GLN A 541 -2.10 -20.33 -21.37
N ASP A 542 -2.23 -19.65 -22.52
CA ASP A 542 -2.51 -18.22 -22.55
C ASP A 542 -3.99 -17.94 -22.29
N ALA A 543 -4.28 -16.99 -21.40
CA ALA A 543 -5.64 -16.56 -21.10
C ALA A 543 -5.67 -15.11 -20.63
N ASP A 544 -6.69 -14.35 -21.02
CA ASP A 544 -7.00 -13.07 -20.39
C ASP A 544 -7.76 -13.33 -19.08
N LEU A 545 -7.29 -12.73 -17.98
CA LEU A 545 -7.84 -12.94 -16.63
C LEU A 545 -8.23 -11.59 -16.00
N ALA A 546 -9.12 -11.65 -15.00
CA ALA A 546 -9.25 -10.58 -14.02
C ALA A 546 -8.25 -10.82 -12.87
N ALA A 547 -7.82 -9.76 -12.19
CA ALA A 547 -6.84 -9.85 -11.11
C ALA A 547 -7.25 -10.86 -10.02
N TYR A 548 -8.53 -10.91 -9.67
CA TYR A 548 -9.09 -11.86 -8.69
C TYR A 548 -9.10 -13.33 -9.17
N GLN A 549 -8.78 -13.62 -10.44
CA GLN A 549 -8.69 -14.99 -10.97
C GLN A 549 -7.26 -15.51 -11.05
N LEU A 550 -6.26 -14.63 -10.99
CA LEU A 550 -4.86 -14.94 -11.34
C LEU A 550 -4.30 -16.12 -10.53
N LEU A 551 -4.36 -16.05 -9.20
CA LEU A 551 -3.81 -17.14 -8.35
C LEU A 551 -4.72 -18.36 -8.27
N ALA A 552 -6.02 -18.22 -8.53
CA ALA A 552 -6.90 -19.37 -8.68
C ALA A 552 -6.53 -20.21 -9.92
N GLU A 553 -6.23 -19.56 -11.07
CA GLU A 553 -5.78 -20.23 -12.27
C GLU A 553 -4.38 -20.85 -12.07
N THR A 554 -3.46 -20.11 -11.43
CA THR A 554 -2.12 -20.62 -11.12
C THR A 554 -2.17 -21.89 -10.26
N THR A 555 -2.93 -21.87 -9.18
CA THR A 555 -3.08 -23.05 -8.31
C THR A 555 -3.84 -24.18 -8.96
N ASN A 556 -4.78 -23.89 -9.85
CA ASN A 556 -5.48 -24.89 -10.65
C ASN A 556 -4.51 -25.68 -11.57
N GLN A 557 -3.57 -24.97 -12.24
CA GLN A 557 -2.52 -25.61 -13.07
C GLN A 557 -1.58 -26.51 -12.24
N LEU A 558 -1.41 -26.21 -10.97
CA LEU A 558 -0.61 -27.00 -10.02
C LEU A 558 -1.41 -28.16 -9.38
N GLY A 559 -2.71 -28.29 -9.64
CA GLY A 559 -3.57 -29.28 -8.99
C GLY A 559 -3.82 -28.99 -7.51
N ILE A 560 -3.67 -27.73 -7.10
CA ILE A 560 -3.95 -27.25 -5.71
C ILE A 560 -5.36 -26.66 -5.69
N HIS A 561 -6.23 -27.29 -4.92
CA HIS A 561 -7.66 -26.95 -4.81
C HIS A 561 -8.01 -26.69 -3.34
N GLU A 562 -7.44 -25.64 -2.76
CA GLU A 562 -7.67 -25.20 -1.39
C GLU A 562 -8.24 -23.77 -1.37
N GLY A 563 -8.97 -23.42 -0.32
CA GLY A 563 -9.63 -22.14 -0.20
C GLY A 563 -11.05 -22.12 -0.82
N THR A 564 -11.94 -21.37 -0.22
CA THR A 564 -13.33 -21.28 -0.65
C THR A 564 -13.48 -20.46 -1.93
N VAL A 565 -12.87 -19.27 -1.95
CA VAL A 565 -12.95 -18.34 -3.09
C VAL A 565 -12.12 -18.85 -4.27
N LEU A 566 -10.93 -19.39 -4.01
CA LEU A 566 -10.07 -19.94 -5.07
C LEU A 566 -10.75 -21.11 -5.79
N ARG A 567 -11.33 -22.07 -5.05
CA ARG A 567 -12.09 -23.20 -5.61
C ARG A 567 -13.34 -22.73 -6.35
N TYR A 568 -13.98 -21.66 -5.89
CA TYR A 568 -15.10 -21.06 -6.59
C TYR A 568 -14.69 -20.59 -8.00
N HIS A 569 -13.57 -19.86 -8.12
CA HIS A 569 -13.03 -19.46 -9.43
C HIS A 569 -12.69 -20.66 -10.30
N GLN A 570 -11.96 -21.64 -9.76
CA GLN A 570 -11.53 -22.84 -10.50
C GLN A 570 -12.71 -23.63 -11.07
N THR A 571 -13.86 -23.60 -10.42
CA THR A 571 -15.02 -24.45 -10.79
C THR A 571 -16.16 -23.68 -11.46
N GLN A 572 -16.33 -22.39 -11.18
CA GLN A 572 -17.53 -21.63 -11.58
C GLN A 572 -17.25 -20.46 -12.54
N ALA A 573 -15.99 -20.16 -12.91
CA ALA A 573 -15.63 -19.01 -13.74
C ALA A 573 -16.39 -18.93 -15.10
N GLY A 574 -16.84 -20.05 -15.65
CA GLY A 574 -17.63 -20.13 -16.91
C GLY A 574 -19.16 -20.12 -16.72
N SER A 575 -19.68 -20.04 -15.49
CA SER A 575 -21.12 -20.11 -15.25
C SER A 575 -21.83 -18.77 -15.44
N GLU A 576 -23.11 -18.78 -15.82
CA GLU A 576 -23.92 -17.57 -15.95
C GLU A 576 -24.13 -16.84 -14.62
N THR A 577 -24.05 -17.56 -13.50
CA THR A 577 -24.21 -17.03 -12.14
C THR A 577 -22.90 -16.67 -11.46
N TYR A 578 -21.79 -16.74 -12.18
CA TYR A 578 -20.45 -16.55 -11.63
C TYR A 578 -20.29 -15.26 -10.81
N LEU A 579 -20.61 -14.12 -11.41
CA LEU A 579 -20.43 -12.82 -10.72
C LEU A 579 -21.42 -12.63 -9.56
N SER A 580 -22.67 -13.11 -9.68
CA SER A 580 -23.62 -13.02 -8.57
C SER A 580 -23.25 -13.94 -7.41
N GLY A 581 -22.77 -15.14 -7.70
CA GLY A 581 -22.24 -16.06 -6.69
C GLY A 581 -21.01 -15.54 -5.99
N LEU A 582 -20.05 -14.94 -6.73
CA LEU A 582 -18.88 -14.28 -6.16
C LEU A 582 -19.28 -13.13 -5.22
N ASN A 583 -20.26 -12.29 -5.61
CA ASN A 583 -20.76 -11.23 -4.76
C ASN A 583 -21.35 -11.75 -3.45
N ASN A 584 -22.20 -12.80 -3.52
CA ASN A 584 -22.78 -13.43 -2.35
C ASN A 584 -21.71 -14.04 -1.43
N LEU A 585 -20.74 -14.75 -2.00
CA LEU A 585 -19.67 -15.40 -1.25
C LEU A 585 -18.76 -14.35 -0.60
N GLN A 586 -18.32 -13.35 -1.32
CA GLN A 586 -17.49 -12.26 -0.80
C GLN A 586 -18.20 -11.48 0.31
N TYR A 587 -19.49 -11.18 0.14
CA TYR A 587 -20.30 -10.56 1.18
C TYR A 587 -20.39 -11.44 2.43
N ASP A 588 -20.63 -12.73 2.25
CA ASP A 588 -20.73 -13.69 3.37
C ASP A 588 -19.46 -13.70 4.21
N LEU A 589 -18.29 -13.75 3.55
CA LEU A 589 -17.00 -13.85 4.21
C LEU A 589 -16.55 -12.57 4.94
N LEU A 590 -16.86 -11.40 4.35
CA LEU A 590 -16.37 -10.11 4.87
C LEU A 590 -17.37 -9.36 5.76
N TYR A 591 -18.65 -9.43 5.44
CA TYR A 591 -19.72 -8.63 6.07
C TYR A 591 -20.89 -9.46 6.57
N GLY A 592 -20.99 -10.71 6.11
CA GLY A 592 -22.09 -11.60 6.37
C GLY A 592 -21.95 -12.40 7.66
N LYS A 593 -22.50 -13.59 7.65
CA LYS A 593 -22.52 -14.49 8.81
C LYS A 593 -21.56 -15.67 8.67
N ARG A 594 -20.71 -15.67 7.64
CA ARG A 594 -19.77 -16.74 7.34
C ARG A 594 -20.47 -18.12 7.27
N TYR A 595 -21.62 -18.17 6.59
CA TYR A 595 -22.34 -19.40 6.33
C TYR A 595 -21.46 -20.42 5.59
N ALA A 596 -20.61 -19.93 4.66
CA ALA A 596 -19.62 -20.75 3.97
C ALA A 596 -18.67 -21.50 4.94
N TYR A 597 -18.49 -21.01 6.14
CA TYR A 597 -17.65 -21.60 7.18
C TYR A 597 -18.48 -22.23 8.31
N HIS A 598 -19.80 -22.38 8.13
CA HIS A 598 -20.71 -22.88 9.16
C HIS A 598 -20.59 -22.15 10.50
N GLY A 599 -20.33 -20.83 10.45
CA GLY A 599 -20.15 -19.96 11.62
C GLY A 599 -18.82 -20.14 12.36
N GLN A 600 -17.87 -20.89 11.79
CA GLN A 600 -16.50 -21.02 12.30
C GLN A 600 -15.59 -20.03 11.59
N ASP A 601 -14.35 -19.91 12.06
CA ASP A 601 -13.31 -19.15 11.40
C ASP A 601 -12.13 -20.06 11.06
N PRO A 602 -12.10 -20.60 9.83
CA PRO A 602 -11.02 -21.50 9.42
C PRO A 602 -9.75 -20.76 8.97
N TYR A 603 -9.77 -19.43 8.85
CA TYR A 603 -8.69 -18.60 8.36
C TYR A 603 -8.45 -17.39 9.29
N PRO A 604 -8.05 -17.61 10.56
CA PRO A 604 -7.81 -16.55 11.50
C PRO A 604 -6.62 -15.69 11.07
N ALA A 605 -6.56 -14.45 11.57
CA ALA A 605 -5.39 -13.60 11.41
C ALA A 605 -4.14 -14.28 12.01
N SER A 606 -2.98 -14.10 11.36
CA SER A 606 -1.69 -14.60 11.82
C SER A 606 -1.02 -13.65 12.83
N GLU A 607 -0.11 -14.19 13.63
CA GLU A 607 0.88 -13.41 14.38
C GLU A 607 2.03 -13.03 13.45
N LEU A 608 1.76 -12.14 12.49
CA LEU A 608 2.70 -11.72 11.45
C LEU A 608 4.06 -11.31 12.04
N THR A 609 5.11 -12.03 11.70
CA THR A 609 6.48 -11.70 12.08
C THR A 609 7.07 -10.69 11.09
N MET A 610 7.64 -9.60 11.60
CA MET A 610 8.35 -8.64 10.75
C MET A 610 9.76 -9.12 10.50
N ASP A 611 10.12 -9.42 9.23
CA ASP A 611 11.32 -10.14 8.78
C ASP A 611 11.33 -11.64 9.15
N VAL A 612 12.10 -12.42 8.43
CA VAL A 612 12.34 -13.85 8.67
C VAL A 612 13.56 -14.10 9.55
N GLU A 613 14.45 -13.12 9.69
CA GLU A 613 15.66 -13.22 10.50
C GLU A 613 15.59 -12.34 11.76
N ASP A 614 16.18 -12.85 12.84
CA ASP A 614 16.29 -12.10 14.08
C ASP A 614 17.34 -10.99 14.00
N VAL A 615 17.01 -9.85 14.61
CA VAL A 615 17.96 -8.78 14.88
C VAL A 615 18.60 -9.03 16.22
N VAL A 616 19.89 -9.37 16.24
CA VAL A 616 20.54 -9.86 17.45
C VAL A 616 21.59 -8.88 17.94
N ILE A 617 21.59 -8.56 19.25
CA ILE A 617 22.69 -7.90 19.92
C ILE A 617 23.61 -8.97 20.55
N SER A 618 24.92 -8.90 20.28
CA SER A 618 25.89 -9.90 20.78
C SER A 618 26.90 -9.35 21.77
N SER A 619 27.36 -8.11 21.61
CA SER A 619 28.31 -7.47 22.52
C SER A 619 28.33 -5.95 22.37
N VAL A 620 28.91 -5.26 23.35
CA VAL A 620 29.15 -3.84 23.32
C VAL A 620 30.59 -3.53 23.63
N SER A 621 31.14 -2.47 23.05
CA SER A 621 32.53 -2.03 23.30
C SER A 621 32.64 -0.51 23.37
N LYS A 622 33.29 -0.03 24.42
CA LYS A 622 33.64 1.38 24.61
C LYS A 622 34.79 1.78 23.66
N ASN A 623 34.56 2.82 22.87
CA ASN A 623 35.57 3.42 22.03
C ASN A 623 35.86 4.83 22.53
N THR A 624 36.96 4.96 23.27
CA THR A 624 37.39 6.22 23.90
C THR A 624 37.96 7.23 22.89
N TYR A 625 38.40 6.75 21.70
CA TYR A 625 38.97 7.63 20.67
C TYR A 625 37.90 8.57 20.05
N ASN A 626 36.72 8.05 19.76
CA ASN A 626 35.63 8.83 19.18
C ASN A 626 34.44 9.06 20.13
N ASN A 627 34.61 8.73 21.42
CA ASN A 627 33.60 8.88 22.47
C ASN A 627 32.28 8.19 22.16
N THR A 628 32.35 6.93 21.65
CA THR A 628 31.17 6.14 21.30
C THR A 628 31.16 4.78 21.99
N LEU A 629 29.92 4.26 22.24
CA LEU A 629 29.68 2.85 22.49
C LEU A 629 29.35 2.19 21.13
N THR A 630 30.15 1.19 20.75
CA THR A 630 29.85 0.34 19.59
C THR A 630 29.08 -0.89 20.06
N VAL A 631 27.94 -1.17 19.41
CA VAL A 631 27.08 -2.33 19.62
C VAL A 631 27.29 -3.28 18.46
N TYR A 632 27.68 -4.51 18.76
CA TYR A 632 27.89 -5.59 17.79
C TYR A 632 26.69 -6.54 17.79
N GLY A 633 26.42 -7.12 16.64
CA GLY A 633 25.29 -8.05 16.48
C GLY A 633 25.14 -8.51 15.03
N SER A 634 23.94 -8.84 14.63
CA SER A 634 23.59 -9.23 13.26
C SER A 634 22.26 -8.63 12.83
N ASN A 635 22.08 -8.53 11.51
CA ASN A 635 20.86 -8.07 10.83
C ASN A 635 20.47 -6.63 11.20
N PHE A 636 21.44 -5.78 11.52
CA PHE A 636 21.20 -4.37 11.71
C PHE A 636 20.91 -3.68 10.38
N THR A 637 19.94 -2.77 10.39
CA THR A 637 19.62 -1.90 9.26
C THR A 637 19.77 -0.42 9.65
N LYS A 638 19.63 0.48 8.69
CA LYS A 638 19.60 1.94 8.94
C LYS A 638 18.46 2.34 9.91
N ASN A 639 17.47 1.47 10.06
CA ASN A 639 16.30 1.66 10.94
C ASN A 639 16.49 1.00 12.32
N THR A 640 17.55 0.24 12.54
CA THR A 640 17.91 -0.27 13.87
C THR A 640 18.30 0.87 14.79
N LYS A 641 17.75 0.86 16.01
CA LYS A 641 18.01 1.87 17.05
C LYS A 641 18.43 1.20 18.34
N ILE A 642 19.39 1.83 19.02
CA ILE A 642 19.85 1.45 20.35
C ILE A 642 18.88 2.02 21.38
N PHE A 643 18.55 1.21 22.38
CA PHE A 643 17.75 1.59 23.53
C PHE A 643 18.60 1.40 24.79
N VAL A 644 18.60 2.39 25.66
CA VAL A 644 19.23 2.37 26.95
C VAL A 644 18.15 2.44 28.01
N ASN A 645 18.04 1.43 28.85
CA ASN A 645 16.99 1.28 29.86
C ASN A 645 15.59 1.50 29.25
N GLY A 646 15.34 0.92 28.06
CA GLY A 646 14.08 1.03 27.33
C GLY A 646 13.83 2.38 26.64
N SER A 647 14.79 3.32 26.68
CA SER A 647 14.68 4.64 26.04
C SER A 647 15.53 4.70 24.78
N LYS A 648 14.93 5.09 23.65
CA LYS A 648 15.65 5.24 22.37
C LYS A 648 16.71 6.35 22.47
N VAL A 649 17.95 6.02 22.05
CA VAL A 649 19.05 6.98 21.95
C VAL A 649 19.44 7.23 20.49
N ALA A 650 20.22 8.29 20.25
CA ALA A 650 20.78 8.59 18.94
C ALA A 650 21.68 7.43 18.49
N THR A 651 21.37 6.85 17.33
CA THR A 651 22.07 5.66 16.81
C THR A 651 22.64 5.95 15.44
N ASN A 652 23.93 5.66 15.26
CA ASN A 652 24.62 5.71 13.97
C ASN A 652 24.72 4.28 13.43
N TYR A 653 24.14 4.04 12.26
CA TYR A 653 24.30 2.79 11.51
C TYR A 653 25.68 2.80 10.84
N LEU A 654 26.42 1.70 10.97
CA LEU A 654 27.76 1.55 10.37
C LEU A 654 27.76 0.39 9.37
N THR A 655 27.33 -0.79 9.80
CA THR A 655 27.20 -2.00 8.96
C THR A 655 26.07 -2.88 9.48
N PRO A 656 25.68 -3.95 8.78
CA PRO A 656 24.71 -4.94 9.29
C PRO A 656 25.14 -5.64 10.59
N SER A 657 26.44 -5.53 10.96
CA SER A 657 27.00 -6.19 12.15
C SER A 657 27.30 -5.24 13.31
N PHE A 658 27.32 -3.93 13.09
CA PHE A 658 27.60 -2.98 14.18
C PHE A 658 27.00 -1.59 13.92
N ILE A 659 26.49 -1.03 15.01
CA ILE A 659 25.93 0.31 15.15
C ILE A 659 26.59 1.01 16.34
N SER A 660 26.42 2.33 16.50
CA SER A 660 27.02 3.06 17.62
C SER A 660 26.12 4.17 18.17
N THR A 661 26.39 4.54 19.43
CA THR A 661 25.82 5.72 20.09
C THR A 661 26.91 6.50 20.82
N SER A 662 26.66 7.76 21.21
CA SER A 662 27.55 8.53 22.06
C SER A 662 27.64 7.91 23.46
N LEU A 663 28.82 7.89 24.07
CA LEU A 663 29.01 7.48 25.47
C LEU A 663 28.28 8.40 26.47
N GLU A 664 27.91 9.62 26.06
CA GLU A 664 27.07 10.52 26.90
C GLU A 664 25.66 9.98 27.14
N ASN A 665 25.23 9.00 26.35
CA ASN A 665 23.89 8.36 26.45
C ASN A 665 23.90 7.11 27.33
N VAL A 666 25.06 6.68 27.87
CA VAL A 666 25.22 5.36 28.52
C VAL A 666 26.02 5.49 29.78
N GLU A 667 25.55 4.95 30.89
CA GLU A 667 26.22 4.88 32.17
C GLU A 667 26.54 3.41 32.55
N ASP A 668 27.46 3.21 33.46
CA ASP A 668 27.78 1.90 33.98
C ASP A 668 26.54 1.22 34.62
N GLY A 669 26.27 -0.03 34.27
CA GLY A 669 25.08 -0.78 34.70
C GLY A 669 23.84 -0.60 33.81
N ASP A 670 23.89 0.24 32.77
CA ASP A 670 22.74 0.43 31.86
C ASP A 670 22.44 -0.81 31.02
N LEU A 671 21.17 -1.11 30.86
CA LEU A 671 20.66 -2.17 29.98
C LEU A 671 20.56 -1.68 28.53
N ILE A 672 21.31 -2.35 27.65
CA ILE A 672 21.36 -2.03 26.21
C ILE A 672 20.54 -3.07 25.43
N THR A 673 19.59 -2.60 24.65
CA THR A 673 18.83 -3.40 23.69
C THR A 673 18.78 -2.71 22.33
N VAL A 674 18.34 -3.42 21.30
CA VAL A 674 18.19 -2.91 19.94
C VAL A 674 16.80 -3.24 19.40
N ASN A 675 16.20 -2.33 18.62
CA ASN A 675 14.93 -2.58 17.94
C ASN A 675 14.94 -1.93 16.56
N ILE A 676 14.23 -2.51 15.59
CA ILE A 676 13.98 -1.87 14.30
C ILE A 676 12.71 -1.05 14.37
N LEU A 677 12.81 0.20 13.96
CA LEU A 677 11.70 1.16 14.01
C LEU A 677 11.18 1.50 12.62
N GLY A 678 9.89 1.45 12.49
CA GLY A 678 9.15 2.01 11.36
C GLY A 678 8.74 3.46 11.56
N SER A 679 7.82 3.90 10.71
CA SER A 679 7.22 5.24 10.74
C SER A 679 6.67 5.58 12.14
N LYS A 680 6.79 6.84 12.55
CA LYS A 680 6.35 7.34 13.88
C LYS A 680 7.01 6.62 15.07
N SER A 681 8.19 6.01 14.85
CA SER A 681 8.92 5.22 15.87
C SER A 681 8.12 4.02 16.41
N ILE A 682 7.26 3.43 15.59
CA ILE A 682 6.63 2.15 15.91
C ILE A 682 7.73 1.09 15.87
N ILE A 683 7.82 0.24 16.89
CA ILE A 683 8.70 -0.93 16.88
C ILE A 683 8.08 -1.93 15.90
N LEU A 684 8.82 -2.24 14.83
CA LEU A 684 8.45 -3.26 13.85
C LEU A 684 8.99 -4.61 14.29
N ARG A 685 10.24 -4.65 14.76
CA ARG A 685 10.85 -5.86 15.30
C ARG A 685 11.65 -5.54 16.55
N GLU A 686 11.42 -6.28 17.60
CA GLU A 686 12.25 -6.26 18.80
C GLU A 686 13.52 -7.07 18.54
N GLY A 687 14.66 -6.57 19.05
CA GLY A 687 15.92 -7.28 18.95
C GLY A 687 16.01 -8.41 19.97
N VAL A 688 16.72 -9.46 19.60
CA VAL A 688 17.01 -10.60 20.47
C VAL A 688 18.30 -10.36 21.27
N GLY A 689 18.22 -10.59 22.56
CA GLY A 689 19.32 -10.38 23.51
C GLY A 689 19.31 -8.97 24.13
N GLU A 690 19.96 -8.92 25.28
CA GLU A 690 20.15 -7.69 26.06
C GLU A 690 21.52 -7.73 26.74
N ILE A 691 22.15 -6.57 26.90
CA ILE A 691 23.50 -6.48 27.48
C ILE A 691 23.49 -5.40 28.56
N VAL A 692 23.92 -5.78 29.75
CA VAL A 692 24.24 -4.81 30.80
C VAL A 692 25.63 -4.25 30.51
N TYR A 693 25.69 -2.94 30.25
CA TYR A 693 26.95 -2.28 29.97
C TYR A 693 27.78 -2.17 31.26
N THR A 694 29.02 -2.69 31.23
CA THR A 694 30.02 -2.52 32.27
C THR A 694 31.12 -1.62 31.76
N ASP A 695 31.31 -0.46 32.36
CA ASP A 695 32.36 0.46 31.98
C ASP A 695 33.73 -0.08 32.42
N PRO A 696 34.66 -0.38 31.49
CA PRO A 696 35.95 -0.95 31.85
C PRO A 696 36.83 0.00 32.68
N ASP A 697 36.48 1.29 32.73
CA ASP A 697 37.25 2.28 33.55
C ASP A 697 36.67 2.44 34.95
N VAL A 698 35.52 1.79 35.28
CA VAL A 698 34.92 1.77 36.62
C VAL A 698 35.39 0.52 37.37
N ILE A 699 35.99 0.75 38.55
CA ILE A 699 36.46 -0.36 39.41
C ILE A 699 35.23 -0.92 40.14
N HIS A 700 34.78 -2.11 39.70
CA HIS A 700 33.77 -2.89 40.45
C HIS A 700 34.50 -3.63 41.59
N GLU A 701 34.26 -3.26 42.86
CA GLU A 701 34.66 -4.07 43.99
C GLU A 701 33.96 -5.43 43.89
N THR A 702 34.77 -6.45 43.54
CA THR A 702 34.27 -7.85 43.61
C THR A 702 34.03 -8.15 45.08
N GLU A 703 32.81 -8.29 45.53
CA GLU A 703 32.48 -8.95 46.79
C GLU A 703 33.02 -10.38 46.72
N THR A 704 34.27 -10.55 47.19
CA THR A 704 34.79 -11.86 47.53
C THR A 704 34.00 -12.34 48.70
N THR A 705 33.05 -13.19 48.49
CA THR A 705 32.45 -14.02 49.55
C THR A 705 33.57 -14.92 50.05
N GLU A 706 34.23 -14.50 51.13
CA GLU A 706 35.11 -15.39 51.89
C GLU A 706 34.23 -16.56 52.40
N THR A 707 34.44 -17.70 51.79
CA THR A 707 33.94 -18.97 52.29
C THR A 707 34.81 -19.28 53.51
N GLU A 708 34.29 -19.01 54.70
CA GLU A 708 34.87 -19.53 55.94
C GLU A 708 34.97 -21.04 55.87
N THR A 709 36.17 -21.56 55.91
CA THR A 709 36.48 -22.96 56.04
C THR A 709 36.33 -23.36 57.52
N PRO A 710 35.46 -24.30 57.90
CA PRO A 710 35.51 -24.84 59.23
C PRO A 710 36.66 -25.86 59.31
N SER A 711 37.53 -25.65 60.31
CA SER A 711 38.67 -26.49 60.68
C SER A 711 38.27 -27.92 61.01
N SER A 712 39.18 -28.79 60.63
CA SER A 712 39.23 -30.22 60.82
C SER A 712 39.05 -30.69 62.26
N GLU A 713 38.29 -31.73 62.51
CA GLU A 713 38.59 -32.77 63.52
C GLU A 713 38.46 -34.17 62.95
N THR A 714 39.49 -34.91 63.12
CA THR A 714 39.81 -36.30 62.73
C THR A 714 39.02 -37.31 63.52
N THR A 715 38.40 -38.27 62.83
CA THR A 715 38.44 -39.68 63.29
C THR A 715 38.07 -40.61 62.12
N ALA A 716 38.97 -41.52 61.78
CA ALA A 716 38.73 -42.70 61.00
C ALA A 716 38.63 -43.87 62.00
N PRO A 717 38.40 -45.18 61.64
CA PRO A 717 37.70 -45.71 60.46
C PRO A 717 36.66 -46.82 60.91
N GLU A 718 35.87 -47.29 59.96
CA GLU A 718 35.49 -48.76 59.95
C GLU A 718 34.72 -49.08 58.64
N THR A 719 35.28 -50.01 57.88
CA THR A 719 34.62 -50.86 56.89
C THR A 719 34.11 -52.10 57.63
N PRO A 720 33.15 -52.96 57.15
CA PRO A 720 33.10 -53.52 55.81
C PRO A 720 31.70 -53.92 55.23
N SER A 721 31.82 -54.44 54.01
CA SER A 721 31.10 -55.54 53.34
C SER A 721 29.73 -55.26 52.67
N SER A 722 29.74 -55.40 51.38
CA SER A 722 29.33 -56.52 50.50
C SER A 722 27.81 -56.63 50.29
N GLU A 723 27.37 -56.56 49.06
CA GLU A 723 27.02 -57.63 48.13
C GLU A 723 26.44 -57.04 46.83
N THR A 724 27.11 -57.26 45.74
CA THR A 724 26.80 -58.06 44.53
C THR A 724 25.38 -58.11 44.04
N THR A 725 25.18 -57.66 42.78
CA THR A 725 24.95 -58.52 41.58
C THR A 725 24.75 -57.60 40.36
N ASP A 726 25.60 -57.73 39.38
CA ASP A 726 25.51 -58.29 38.03
C ASP A 726 24.33 -57.79 37.19
N ALA A 727 24.48 -57.36 35.95
CA ALA A 727 25.27 -57.81 34.81
C ALA A 727 25.26 -56.81 33.68
N GLN A 728 26.37 -56.67 33.09
CA GLN A 728 26.78 -56.91 31.68
C GLN A 728 26.17 -56.02 30.61
N ALA A 729 26.99 -55.24 30.03
CA ALA A 729 28.01 -55.34 28.95
C ALA A 729 27.33 -55.09 27.59
N ALA A 730 27.85 -54.41 26.60
CA ALA A 730 29.22 -54.38 26.13
C ALA A 730 29.48 -53.13 25.24
N ALA A 731 30.70 -52.68 25.28
CA ALA A 731 31.34 -51.76 24.37
C ALA A 731 31.76 -52.48 23.07
N THR A 732 31.91 -51.69 21.98
CA THR A 732 33.08 -51.83 21.10
C THR A 732 33.23 -50.63 20.21
N SER A 733 34.32 -49.91 20.37
CA SER A 733 35.09 -49.31 19.27
C SER A 733 36.09 -50.34 18.78
N PRO A 734 36.58 -50.26 17.54
CA PRO A 734 37.96 -49.83 17.35
C PRO A 734 38.25 -49.00 16.09
N GLU A 735 39.17 -48.04 16.29
CA GLU A 735 40.47 -47.82 15.66
C GLU A 735 40.66 -47.99 14.15
N ALA A 736 41.20 -46.90 13.66
CA ALA A 736 42.13 -46.59 12.60
C ALA A 736 42.87 -47.73 11.86
N SER A 737 43.04 -47.56 10.55
CA SER A 737 44.27 -47.96 9.85
C SER A 737 44.54 -47.06 8.61
N ALA A 738 45.75 -46.57 8.61
CA ALA A 738 46.40 -45.80 7.56
C ALA A 738 46.96 -46.70 6.43
N GLY A 739 47.13 -46.14 5.27
CA GLY A 739 47.93 -46.73 4.15
C GLY A 739 47.98 -45.79 2.98
N LYS A 740 48.85 -45.02 2.90
CA LYS A 740 50.08 -44.65 2.18
C LYS A 740 50.17 -45.06 0.72
N THR A 741 50.53 -44.00 -0.02
CA THR A 741 51.54 -43.83 -1.14
C THR A 741 51.01 -44.09 -2.53
N THR A 742 51.26 -43.28 -3.53
CA THR A 742 52.40 -42.54 -4.14
C THR A 742 51.85 -41.62 -5.20
N GLY A 743 52.14 -40.42 -5.43
CA GLY A 743 53.37 -39.75 -5.79
C GLY A 743 53.67 -39.79 -7.29
N VAL A 744 53.58 -38.65 -7.98
CA VAL A 744 54.57 -38.15 -8.96
C VAL A 744 54.08 -36.81 -9.55
N SER A 745 54.75 -35.79 -9.23
CA SER A 745 55.21 -34.55 -9.82
C SER A 745 55.29 -34.43 -11.33
N SER A 746 55.07 -33.25 -11.86
CA SER A 746 56.04 -32.31 -12.47
C SER A 746 55.31 -31.26 -13.29
N GLU A 747 55.49 -30.03 -12.93
CA GLU A 747 56.32 -28.96 -13.51
C GLU A 747 55.68 -28.27 -14.75
N SER A 748 55.31 -27.03 -14.51
CA SER A 748 55.96 -25.76 -14.91
C SER A 748 55.79 -25.35 -16.38
N GLY A 749 55.44 -24.08 -16.57
CA GLY A 749 55.66 -23.37 -17.83
C GLY A 749 54.91 -22.07 -17.96
N SER A 750 55.48 -21.02 -17.34
CA SER A 750 55.21 -19.62 -17.60
C SER A 750 55.51 -19.21 -19.04
N ALA A 751 54.74 -18.28 -19.59
CA ALA A 751 55.28 -17.08 -20.27
C ALA A 751 54.19 -16.25 -20.95
N GLN A 752 54.02 -15.04 -20.54
CA GLN A 752 53.82 -13.88 -21.42
C GLN A 752 55.19 -13.48 -21.99
N PRO A 753 55.37 -12.58 -23.00
CA PRO A 753 54.50 -11.47 -23.42
C PRO A 753 54.59 -11.07 -24.92
N ASN A 754 53.84 -10.05 -25.23
CA ASN A 754 54.14 -8.88 -26.10
C ASN A 754 53.84 -8.88 -27.61
N THR A 755 53.06 -7.91 -27.95
CA THR A 755 53.22 -6.69 -28.78
C THR A 755 52.92 -6.79 -30.27
N THR A 756 52.21 -5.79 -30.66
CA THR A 756 52.29 -4.82 -31.76
C THR A 756 51.42 -5.05 -33.01
N ALA A 757 50.60 -4.06 -33.16
CA ALA A 757 50.50 -3.08 -34.22
C ALA A 757 49.74 -3.43 -35.52
N ASP A 758 48.78 -2.57 -35.72
CA ASP A 758 48.53 -1.81 -36.98
C ASP A 758 48.05 -2.55 -38.22
N ASP A 759 46.88 -2.21 -38.63
CA ASP A 759 46.59 -1.53 -39.90
C ASP A 759 45.09 -1.46 -40.22
N THR A 760 44.61 -0.25 -40.32
CA THR A 760 43.43 0.10 -41.13
C THR A 760 43.80 0.06 -42.60
N PRO A 761 42.86 -0.16 -43.55
CA PRO A 761 42.11 0.96 -44.11
C PRO A 761 40.70 0.71 -44.65
N GLN A 762 39.88 1.76 -44.54
CA GLN A 762 38.96 2.41 -45.51
C GLN A 762 38.03 1.60 -46.43
N ALA A 763 36.76 1.84 -46.28
CA ALA A 763 35.83 2.62 -47.13
C ALA A 763 35.05 1.91 -48.23
N ALA A 764 33.81 2.35 -48.30
CA ALA A 764 32.86 2.45 -49.40
C ALA A 764 31.87 1.25 -49.58
N GLU A 765 30.62 1.42 -49.31
CA GLU A 765 29.46 2.05 -49.91
C GLU A 765 28.27 2.03 -48.96
#